data_6b988a63b9f6afe1d8d2515008490e61
#
_entry.id   6b988a63b9f6afe1d8d2515008490e61
#
_cell.length_a   1.000
_cell.length_b   1.000
_cell.length_c   1.000
_cell.angle_alpha   90.00
_cell.angle_beta   90.00
_cell.angle_gamma   90.00
#
_symmetry.space_group_name_H-M   'P 1'
#
loop_
_entity.id
_entity.type
_entity.pdbx_description
1 polymer ?
#
loop_
_entity_poly.entity_id
_entity_poly.type
_entity_poly.pdbx_seq_one_letter_code
_entity_poly.pdbx_strand_id
1 'polypeptide(L)'
;YSPLQSKPNPILPTLHTHGRTHTHTNTQWDMANHHEQEISHAYDDSEYEEEEEEGEDEEEEEEEKSSGDCKTMKGTCGGGRRGGGWFMGRVLDPRAPWVQEWNRVFLLVCATGLFVDPLFFYALSISDNCMCLFVDGWFAITVTVFRCMTDALHVWNMWLQFKMSKRSYAVVVARGEDNGSGRLHDMSARTVALRYLKAKKGFFFDLFVILPLPQVVLWVAIPALLEKGSTTMVMTVFLIMFLFQYLPKIYQSVCLLRRMQNLSGYIFGTVWWGIALNMIAYFVASHAVGACWYLLGIQRAAKCLKEQCIGTKGCGLRTLACEESIYYGTTSLVRDRTRLMWGENKVARSTCLQSDDNFDYGAYKWTVQLVINESRLEKILFPIFWGLMTLSTFGNLESTTDWLEVIFIIIVLTTGLLLVTMLIGNIKVFLHATTSKKQAMQLKMRNVEWWMRRRHLPQGFRQRVRNYERQRWAAMRGVDECEMIRNLPEGLRRDIKYHLCLDLVRQVPLFQHMDNLVLENICDRVKSLIFTKGETITREGDPVQRMLFIVRGHLQSSQVLRDGVKSCCMLGPGNFSGDELLSWCLRRPFVERLPPSSSTLVTLETTEAFGLESEDVKYVTQHFRYTFVNEKVKRSARYYSPGWRTWAAVAIQLAWRRYKHRLTLTSLSFIRPRRPLSRCSSFGEDRLRLYTALLTSPKPNQDDFDF
;
A
#
# COMPACT_ATOMS: atom_id res chain seq x y z
N TYR A 1 25.76 48.32 -29.53
CA TYR A 1 25.54 49.76 -29.32
C TYR A 1 24.57 49.92 -28.15
N SER A 2 25.15 50.21 -27.00
CA SER A 2 24.54 50.93 -25.87
C SER A 2 24.55 52.43 -26.20
N PRO A 3 23.98 53.41 -25.41
CA PRO A 3 23.72 53.35 -23.97
C PRO A 3 22.57 54.24 -23.42
N LEU A 4 22.29 54.07 -22.08
CA LEU A 4 22.18 55.12 -21.02
C LEU A 4 20.87 55.86 -20.70
N GLN A 5 20.59 55.82 -19.38
CA GLN A 5 20.11 56.85 -18.44
C GLN A 5 18.58 57.05 -18.34
N SER A 6 17.89 57.26 -17.22
CA SER A 6 18.25 57.58 -15.82
C SER A 6 16.95 57.62 -14.99
N LYS A 7 17.07 57.42 -13.69
CA LYS A 7 16.08 57.74 -12.62
C LYS A 7 15.77 59.27 -12.56
N PRO A 8 14.67 59.73 -11.88
CA PRO A 8 14.61 59.72 -10.42
C PRO A 8 13.19 59.63 -9.77
N ASN A 9 13.18 59.27 -8.49
CA ASN A 9 12.18 59.65 -7.47
C ASN A 9 12.21 61.18 -7.26
N PRO A 10 11.13 61.86 -6.71
CA PRO A 10 10.99 61.95 -5.26
C PRO A 10 9.59 62.30 -4.67
N ILE A 11 9.52 62.20 -3.31
CA ILE A 11 8.94 63.10 -2.31
C ILE A 11 7.55 62.79 -1.74
N LEU A 12 7.58 62.45 -0.46
CA LEU A 12 6.57 62.67 0.59
C LEU A 12 6.24 64.18 0.74
N PRO A 13 5.12 64.55 1.33
CA PRO A 13 5.22 65.17 2.65
C PRO A 13 4.21 64.74 3.72
N THR A 14 4.67 64.94 4.90
CA THR A 14 4.17 64.88 6.28
C THR A 14 3.03 65.83 6.65
N LEU A 15 2.38 65.47 7.77
CA LEU A 15 1.86 66.26 8.91
C LEU A 15 0.33 66.44 9.04
N HIS A 16 -0.27 66.10 10.11
CA HIS A 16 -0.54 66.51 11.44
C HIS A 16 -1.80 65.90 12.08
N THR A 17 -1.61 65.29 13.22
CA THR A 17 -2.27 65.42 14.55
C THR A 17 -3.75 65.73 14.69
N HIS A 18 -4.43 64.87 15.47
CA HIS A 18 -5.21 65.03 16.74
C HIS A 18 -6.16 63.85 16.89
N GLY A 19 -6.06 62.99 17.81
CA GLY A 19 -6.44 62.96 19.22
C GLY A 19 -7.89 62.61 19.46
N ARG A 20 -8.18 61.36 19.96
CA ARG A 20 -9.03 61.00 21.09
C ARG A 20 -9.48 59.53 21.02
N THR A 21 -8.91 58.74 21.92
CA THR A 21 -9.59 57.86 22.89
C THR A 21 -10.98 57.31 22.55
N HIS A 22 -11.16 56.01 22.45
CA HIS A 22 -11.80 55.06 23.35
C HIS A 22 -12.13 53.74 22.65
N THR A 23 -11.64 52.65 23.28
CA THR A 23 -12.32 51.34 23.48
C THR A 23 -13.05 50.72 22.31
N HIS A 24 -12.44 49.66 21.71
CA HIS A 24 -13.08 48.40 21.37
C HIS A 24 -12.02 47.41 20.89
N THR A 25 -11.46 46.66 21.81
CA THR A 25 -10.68 45.48 21.55
C THR A 25 -11.28 44.32 22.30
N ASN A 26 -12.27 43.65 21.71
CA ASN A 26 -12.70 42.31 22.20
C ASN A 26 -13.59 41.50 21.24
N THR A 27 -13.71 41.92 19.96
CA THR A 27 -14.59 41.18 19.02
C THR A 27 -13.81 40.39 17.92
N GLN A 28 -12.46 40.45 17.91
CA GLN A 28 -11.68 39.78 16.88
C GLN A 28 -11.10 38.42 17.33
N TRP A 29 -11.24 38.06 18.59
CA TRP A 29 -10.77 36.79 19.15
C TRP A 29 -11.85 35.70 19.18
N ASP A 30 -13.12 36.07 19.23
CA ASP A 30 -14.22 35.11 19.22
C ASP A 30 -14.53 34.56 17.81
N MET A 31 -14.24 35.33 16.75
CA MET A 31 -14.41 34.83 15.37
C MET A 31 -13.35 33.81 14.94
N ALA A 32 -12.14 33.90 15.48
CA ALA A 32 -11.09 32.93 15.13
C ALA A 32 -11.32 31.58 15.81
N ASN A 33 -11.87 31.56 17.03
CA ASN A 33 -12.22 30.33 17.72
C ASN A 33 -13.49 29.66 17.17
N HIS A 34 -14.45 30.45 16.66
CA HIS A 34 -15.62 29.88 15.99
C HIS A 34 -15.29 29.23 14.64
N HIS A 35 -14.31 29.79 13.91
CA HIS A 35 -13.90 29.22 12.62
C HIS A 35 -13.02 27.96 12.77
N GLU A 36 -12.26 27.81 13.87
CA GLU A 36 -11.54 26.58 14.17
C GLU A 36 -12.47 25.47 14.71
N GLN A 37 -13.56 25.79 15.39
CA GLN A 37 -14.58 24.83 15.80
C GLN A 37 -15.49 24.38 14.64
N GLU A 38 -15.83 25.26 13.70
CA GLU A 38 -16.57 24.88 12.49
C GLU A 38 -15.75 24.00 11.54
N ILE A 39 -14.43 24.21 11.44
CA ILE A 39 -13.55 23.35 10.63
C ILE A 39 -13.32 21.98 11.31
N SER A 40 -13.37 21.91 12.65
CA SER A 40 -13.28 20.64 13.40
C SER A 40 -14.56 19.81 13.27
N HIS A 41 -15.74 20.44 13.26
CA HIS A 41 -17.02 19.75 13.07
C HIS A 41 -17.31 19.40 11.59
N ALA A 42 -16.72 20.10 10.63
CA ALA A 42 -16.88 19.80 9.20
C ALA A 42 -16.04 18.61 8.71
N TYR A 43 -15.16 18.06 9.54
CA TYR A 43 -14.35 16.87 9.21
C TYR A 43 -14.85 15.57 9.86
N ASP A 44 -15.83 15.66 10.78
CA ASP A 44 -16.38 14.49 11.48
C ASP A 44 -17.72 14.00 10.91
N ASP A 45 -18.33 14.74 9.96
CA ASP A 45 -19.61 14.38 9.32
C ASP A 45 -19.50 14.01 7.82
N SER A 46 -18.36 13.47 7.38
CA SER A 46 -18.35 12.65 6.19
C SER A 46 -18.56 11.17 6.58
N GLU A 47 -19.71 10.89 7.13
CA GLU A 47 -20.33 9.57 7.02
C GLU A 47 -20.42 9.22 5.53
N TYR A 48 -19.71 8.19 5.17
CA TYR A 48 -19.91 7.51 3.90
C TYR A 48 -21.33 6.95 3.93
N GLU A 49 -22.27 7.61 3.28
CA GLU A 49 -23.48 6.95 2.80
C GLU A 49 -22.99 5.85 1.82
N GLU A 50 -22.80 4.66 2.34
CA GLU A 50 -22.85 3.44 1.54
C GLU A 50 -24.31 3.32 1.08
N GLU A 51 -24.58 3.71 -0.16
CA GLU A 51 -25.77 3.25 -0.85
C GLU A 51 -25.70 1.71 -0.89
N GLU A 52 -26.32 1.08 0.07
CA GLU A 52 -26.75 -0.32 -0.01
C GLU A 52 -27.77 -0.41 -1.14
N GLU A 53 -27.31 -0.77 -2.34
CA GLU A 53 -28.19 -1.39 -3.32
C GLU A 53 -28.69 -2.70 -2.69
N GLU A 54 -29.83 -2.64 -2.03
CA GLU A 54 -30.63 -3.80 -1.68
C GLU A 54 -31.00 -4.55 -2.97
N GLY A 55 -30.17 -5.50 -3.32
CA GLY A 55 -30.53 -6.57 -4.22
C GLY A 55 -31.35 -7.59 -3.46
N GLU A 56 -32.66 -7.53 -3.60
CA GLU A 56 -33.58 -8.60 -3.21
C GLU A 56 -33.16 -9.89 -3.93
N ASP A 57 -32.41 -10.74 -3.26
CA ASP A 57 -32.24 -12.15 -3.62
C ASP A 57 -33.22 -12.96 -2.77
N GLU A 58 -34.34 -13.33 -3.37
CA GLU A 58 -35.26 -14.36 -2.86
C GLU A 58 -34.47 -15.65 -2.67
N GLU A 59 -34.17 -16.01 -1.42
CA GLU A 59 -33.67 -17.32 -1.02
C GLU A 59 -34.87 -18.26 -0.86
N GLU A 60 -35.06 -19.15 -1.83
CA GLU A 60 -35.85 -20.39 -1.65
C GLU A 60 -35.07 -21.30 -0.67
N GLU A 61 -35.59 -21.40 0.56
CA GLU A 61 -35.20 -22.38 1.55
C GLU A 61 -35.77 -23.77 1.13
N GLU A 62 -34.95 -24.66 0.59
CA GLU A 62 -35.24 -26.08 0.64
C GLU A 62 -34.69 -26.70 1.94
N GLU A 63 -35.59 -26.94 2.89
CA GLU A 63 -35.39 -27.86 4.03
C GLU A 63 -35.24 -29.30 3.53
N GLU A 64 -34.03 -29.83 3.65
CA GLU A 64 -33.87 -31.32 3.60
C GLU A 64 -33.43 -31.83 4.98
N LYS A 65 -34.43 -32.42 5.68
CA LYS A 65 -34.25 -33.26 6.84
C LYS A 65 -33.49 -34.54 6.45
N SER A 66 -32.37 -34.81 7.07
CA SER A 66 -31.88 -36.20 7.20
C SER A 66 -31.23 -36.41 8.57
N SER A 67 -31.93 -37.24 9.31
CA SER A 67 -31.55 -37.94 10.53
C SER A 67 -30.55 -39.07 10.24
N GLY A 68 -29.58 -39.26 11.16
CA GLY A 68 -29.11 -40.63 11.36
C GLY A 68 -27.61 -40.88 11.28
N ASP A 69 -27.13 -41.23 12.44
CA ASP A 69 -26.12 -42.28 12.75
C ASP A 69 -24.62 -42.00 12.67
N CYS A 70 -24.12 -41.88 13.88
CA CYS A 70 -22.72 -42.09 14.30
C CYS A 70 -22.29 -43.55 14.07
N LYS A 71 -21.29 -43.82 13.25
CA LYS A 71 -20.45 -44.99 13.34
C LYS A 71 -18.98 -44.72 13.10
N THR A 72 -18.25 -44.92 14.15
CA THR A 72 -16.79 -45.08 14.25
C THR A 72 -16.28 -46.12 13.25
N MET A 73 -15.32 -45.78 12.41
CA MET A 73 -14.41 -46.80 11.87
C MET A 73 -12.98 -46.25 11.66
N LYS A 74 -12.09 -46.96 12.31
CA LYS A 74 -10.64 -46.96 12.16
C LYS A 74 -10.23 -47.44 10.77
N GLY A 75 -9.16 -46.89 10.28
CA GLY A 75 -8.18 -47.73 9.60
C GLY A 75 -7.97 -47.52 8.13
N THR A 76 -6.75 -47.37 7.83
CA THR A 76 -5.94 -47.99 6.78
C THR A 76 -5.48 -47.07 5.65
N CYS A 77 -4.16 -46.83 5.67
CA CYS A 77 -3.35 -46.43 4.52
C CYS A 77 -3.56 -47.40 3.35
N GLY A 78 -3.97 -46.89 2.19
CA GLY A 78 -4.04 -47.62 0.94
C GLY A 78 -3.62 -46.72 -0.21
N GLY A 79 -2.42 -46.97 -0.74
CA GLY A 79 -1.99 -46.39 -2.00
C GLY A 79 -2.83 -46.89 -3.16
N GLY A 80 -3.17 -46.05 -4.11
CA GLY A 80 -3.89 -46.52 -5.26
C GLY A 80 -4.19 -45.47 -6.33
N ARG A 81 -3.44 -45.54 -7.41
CA ARG A 81 -3.77 -45.14 -8.78
C ARG A 81 -3.83 -43.65 -9.14
N ARG A 82 -2.72 -43.21 -9.68
CA ARG A 82 -2.64 -42.15 -10.70
C ARG A 82 -3.48 -42.56 -11.91
N GLY A 83 -4.58 -41.87 -12.14
CA GLY A 83 -5.41 -41.94 -13.34
C GLY A 83 -5.73 -40.54 -13.81
N GLY A 84 -5.29 -40.18 -14.98
CA GLY A 84 -5.54 -39.08 -15.89
C GLY A 84 -6.60 -38.06 -15.48
N GLY A 85 -6.20 -36.98 -14.81
CA GLY A 85 -7.06 -35.84 -14.49
C GLY A 85 -6.24 -34.58 -14.27
N TRP A 86 -5.31 -34.27 -15.19
CA TRP A 86 -4.36 -33.13 -15.06
C TRP A 86 -5.02 -31.76 -15.17
N PHE A 87 -6.28 -31.69 -15.60
CA PHE A 87 -6.98 -30.44 -15.91
C PHE A 87 -7.89 -29.87 -14.81
N MET A 88 -8.23 -30.61 -13.72
CA MET A 88 -9.24 -30.16 -12.73
C MET A 88 -8.82 -30.19 -11.25
N GLY A 89 -7.55 -30.24 -10.92
CA GLY A 89 -7.10 -30.76 -9.64
C GLY A 89 -6.81 -29.79 -8.49
N ARG A 90 -6.92 -28.46 -8.61
CA ARG A 90 -6.70 -27.54 -7.47
C ARG A 90 -7.44 -26.22 -7.64
N VAL A 91 -8.27 -25.88 -6.67
CA VAL A 91 -8.88 -24.54 -6.56
C VAL A 91 -7.80 -23.56 -6.13
N LEU A 92 -7.68 -22.44 -6.84
CA LEU A 92 -6.68 -21.40 -6.59
C LEU A 92 -7.23 -20.36 -5.61
N ASP A 93 -6.39 -19.99 -4.63
CA ASP A 93 -6.70 -18.91 -3.70
C ASP A 93 -6.47 -17.56 -4.40
N PRO A 94 -7.50 -16.68 -4.48
CA PRO A 94 -7.35 -15.33 -5.07
C PRO A 94 -6.36 -14.42 -4.32
N ARG A 95 -5.97 -14.78 -3.09
CA ARG A 95 -4.99 -14.02 -2.28
C ARG A 95 -3.55 -14.49 -2.47
N ALA A 96 -3.33 -15.59 -3.18
CA ALA A 96 -1.97 -16.07 -3.43
C ALA A 96 -1.12 -14.97 -4.11
N PRO A 97 0.13 -14.75 -3.67
CA PRO A 97 0.96 -13.64 -4.19
C PRO A 97 1.09 -13.65 -5.70
N TRP A 98 1.27 -14.84 -6.31
CA TRP A 98 1.40 -14.97 -7.75
C TRP A 98 0.11 -14.63 -8.52
N VAL A 99 -1.10 -14.83 -7.92
CA VAL A 99 -2.38 -14.43 -8.52
C VAL A 99 -2.50 -12.91 -8.52
N GLN A 100 -2.04 -12.25 -7.47
CA GLN A 100 -2.03 -10.79 -7.41
C GLN A 100 -1.07 -10.21 -8.46
N GLU A 101 0.12 -10.80 -8.61
CA GLU A 101 1.07 -10.40 -9.65
C GLU A 101 0.48 -10.63 -11.05
N TRP A 102 -0.17 -11.78 -11.30
CA TRP A 102 -0.87 -12.03 -12.54
C TRP A 102 -1.94 -10.97 -12.83
N ASN A 103 -2.75 -10.58 -11.84
CA ASN A 103 -3.77 -9.54 -12.04
C ASN A 103 -3.14 -8.19 -12.41
N ARG A 104 -1.95 -7.86 -11.89
CA ARG A 104 -1.20 -6.65 -12.27
C ARG A 104 -0.74 -6.73 -13.73
N VAL A 105 -0.16 -7.86 -14.13
CA VAL A 105 0.24 -8.09 -15.52
C VAL A 105 -0.98 -8.05 -16.44
N PHE A 106 -2.07 -8.69 -16.04
CA PHE A 106 -3.30 -8.72 -16.83
C PHE A 106 -3.93 -7.33 -17.00
N LEU A 107 -3.81 -6.45 -16.02
CA LEU A 107 -4.23 -5.05 -16.17
C LEU A 107 -3.44 -4.34 -17.28
N LEU A 108 -2.14 -4.58 -17.39
CA LEU A 108 -1.32 -4.05 -18.50
C LEU A 108 -1.70 -4.68 -19.83
N VAL A 109 -2.04 -5.98 -19.86
CA VAL A 109 -2.56 -6.64 -21.07
C VAL A 109 -3.89 -6.00 -21.51
N CYS A 110 -4.79 -5.68 -20.58
CA CYS A 110 -6.02 -4.94 -20.90
C CYS A 110 -5.72 -3.56 -21.50
N ALA A 111 -4.77 -2.82 -20.94
CA ALA A 111 -4.37 -1.51 -21.46
C ALA A 111 -3.76 -1.63 -22.88
N THR A 112 -2.89 -2.62 -23.11
CA THR A 112 -2.33 -2.88 -24.45
C THR A 112 -3.41 -3.29 -25.46
N GLY A 113 -4.39 -4.10 -25.05
CA GLY A 113 -5.56 -4.45 -25.88
C GLY A 113 -6.39 -3.23 -26.27
N LEU A 114 -6.64 -2.32 -25.32
CA LEU A 114 -7.32 -1.05 -25.59
C LEU A 114 -6.53 -0.12 -26.51
N PHE A 115 -5.19 -0.23 -26.51
CA PHE A 115 -4.34 0.53 -27.41
C PHE A 115 -4.28 -0.11 -28.83
N VAL A 116 -4.32 -1.43 -28.92
CA VAL A 116 -4.24 -2.16 -30.21
C VAL A 116 -5.53 -2.04 -31.04
N ASP A 117 -6.71 -2.04 -30.38
CA ASP A 117 -7.98 -2.03 -31.09
C ASP A 117 -8.18 -0.82 -32.02
N PRO A 118 -7.88 0.43 -31.65
CA PRO A 118 -8.00 1.58 -32.55
C PRO A 118 -7.03 1.54 -33.74
N LEU A 119 -5.91 0.78 -33.65
CA LEU A 119 -4.94 0.67 -34.75
C LEU A 119 -5.56 0.08 -36.02
N PHE A 120 -6.61 -0.73 -35.91
CA PHE A 120 -7.32 -1.25 -37.08
C PHE A 120 -7.84 -0.16 -38.02
N PHE A 121 -8.16 1.02 -37.52
CA PHE A 121 -8.66 2.13 -38.35
C PHE A 121 -7.61 2.67 -39.29
N TYR A 122 -6.36 2.67 -38.91
CA TYR A 122 -5.23 3.14 -39.72
C TYR A 122 -4.86 2.19 -40.88
N ALA A 123 -5.45 0.97 -40.90
CA ALA A 123 -5.29 0.06 -42.02
C ALA A 123 -6.05 0.56 -43.27
N LEU A 124 -7.06 1.41 -43.09
CA LEU A 124 -7.80 2.01 -44.22
C LEU A 124 -7.06 3.24 -44.74
N SER A 125 -6.93 3.34 -46.08
CA SER A 125 -6.26 4.45 -46.75
C SER A 125 -6.86 4.71 -48.13
N ILE A 126 -6.66 5.92 -48.66
CA ILE A 126 -7.03 6.30 -50.03
C ILE A 126 -5.75 6.42 -50.86
N SER A 127 -5.70 5.74 -51.98
CA SER A 127 -4.59 5.85 -52.93
C SER A 127 -4.61 7.21 -53.62
N ASP A 128 -3.45 7.90 -53.63
CA ASP A 128 -3.29 9.17 -54.30
C ASP A 128 -3.41 9.02 -55.83
N ASN A 129 -2.86 7.94 -56.41
CA ASN A 129 -2.84 7.73 -57.84
C ASN A 129 -4.24 7.52 -58.45
N CYS A 130 -5.11 6.76 -57.77
CA CYS A 130 -6.38 6.32 -58.29
C CYS A 130 -7.59 6.90 -57.56
N MET A 131 -7.40 7.69 -56.49
CA MET A 131 -8.44 8.21 -55.61
C MET A 131 -9.45 7.13 -55.18
N CYS A 132 -8.95 5.91 -54.90
CA CYS A 132 -9.72 4.75 -54.45
C CYS A 132 -9.35 4.30 -53.04
N LEU A 133 -10.31 3.72 -52.31
CA LEU A 133 -10.17 3.20 -50.96
C LEU A 133 -9.58 1.79 -50.98
N PHE A 134 -8.58 1.52 -50.12
CA PHE A 134 -7.97 0.20 -49.98
C PHE A 134 -7.60 -0.07 -48.51
N VAL A 135 -7.28 -1.34 -48.22
CA VAL A 135 -6.75 -1.78 -46.90
C VAL A 135 -5.25 -2.09 -47.04
N ASP A 136 -4.41 -1.48 -46.20
CA ASP A 136 -2.98 -1.81 -46.11
C ASP A 136 -2.80 -3.21 -45.48
N GLY A 137 -2.57 -4.21 -46.31
CA GLY A 137 -2.51 -5.62 -45.92
C GLY A 137 -1.37 -5.92 -44.94
N TRP A 138 -0.18 -5.35 -45.14
CA TRP A 138 0.96 -5.57 -44.21
C TRP A 138 0.69 -4.99 -42.83
N PHE A 139 0.12 -3.80 -42.79
CA PHE A 139 -0.24 -3.19 -41.51
C PHE A 139 -1.39 -3.94 -40.84
N ALA A 140 -2.41 -4.33 -41.61
CA ALA A 140 -3.54 -5.13 -41.15
C ALA A 140 -3.09 -6.47 -40.52
N ILE A 141 -2.14 -7.19 -41.16
CA ILE A 141 -1.55 -8.43 -40.59
C ILE A 141 -0.87 -8.13 -39.26
N THR A 142 -0.01 -7.11 -39.21
CA THR A 142 0.73 -6.76 -37.99
C THR A 142 -0.22 -6.49 -36.83
N VAL A 143 -1.25 -5.65 -37.02
CA VAL A 143 -2.23 -5.33 -36.00
C VAL A 143 -3.05 -6.58 -35.57
N THR A 144 -3.42 -7.43 -36.58
CA THR A 144 -4.13 -8.69 -36.31
C THR A 144 -3.30 -9.63 -35.42
N VAL A 145 -1.99 -9.76 -35.68
CA VAL A 145 -1.09 -10.58 -34.87
C VAL A 145 -1.01 -10.05 -33.41
N PHE A 146 -0.80 -8.75 -33.22
CA PHE A 146 -0.80 -8.15 -31.89
C PHE A 146 -2.13 -8.38 -31.15
N ARG A 147 -3.24 -8.26 -31.88
CA ARG A 147 -4.58 -8.51 -31.31
C ARG A 147 -4.74 -9.98 -30.91
N CYS A 148 -4.34 -10.93 -31.74
CA CYS A 148 -4.40 -12.36 -31.40
C CYS A 148 -3.53 -12.70 -30.19
N MET A 149 -2.38 -12.04 -30.01
CA MET A 149 -1.54 -12.23 -28.81
C MET A 149 -2.26 -11.74 -27.56
N THR A 150 -2.89 -10.54 -27.60
CA THR A 150 -3.67 -10.04 -26.45
C THR A 150 -4.87 -10.93 -26.16
N ASP A 151 -5.59 -11.41 -27.17
CA ASP A 151 -6.73 -12.33 -27.04
C ASP A 151 -6.31 -13.67 -26.41
N ALA A 152 -5.15 -14.21 -26.78
CA ALA A 152 -4.60 -15.42 -26.13
C ALA A 152 -4.36 -15.24 -24.63
N LEU A 153 -3.86 -14.07 -24.20
CA LEU A 153 -3.69 -13.74 -22.79
C LEU A 153 -5.02 -13.58 -22.05
N HIS A 154 -6.05 -13.04 -22.73
CA HIS A 154 -7.42 -12.99 -22.18
C HIS A 154 -8.01 -14.40 -22.01
N VAL A 155 -7.81 -15.32 -22.97
CA VAL A 155 -8.21 -16.74 -22.85
C VAL A 155 -7.51 -17.39 -21.67
N TRP A 156 -6.21 -17.13 -21.50
CA TRP A 156 -5.46 -17.63 -20.35
C TRP A 156 -6.03 -17.11 -19.02
N ASN A 157 -6.35 -15.82 -18.94
CA ASN A 157 -6.98 -15.25 -17.76
C ASN A 157 -8.36 -15.88 -17.51
N MET A 158 -9.18 -16.08 -18.54
CA MET A 158 -10.46 -16.74 -18.42
C MET A 158 -10.31 -18.17 -17.86
N TRP A 159 -9.32 -18.93 -18.32
CA TRP A 159 -8.99 -20.24 -17.79
C TRP A 159 -8.60 -20.20 -16.30
N LEU A 160 -7.81 -19.17 -15.88
CA LEU A 160 -7.50 -18.97 -14.47
C LEU A 160 -8.75 -18.65 -13.64
N GLN A 161 -9.70 -17.87 -14.17
CA GLN A 161 -10.96 -17.54 -13.48
C GLN A 161 -11.82 -18.78 -13.21
N PHE A 162 -11.79 -19.78 -14.09
CA PHE A 162 -12.45 -21.07 -13.82
C PHE A 162 -11.92 -21.79 -12.59
N LYS A 163 -10.65 -21.58 -12.24
CA LYS A 163 -9.97 -22.20 -11.09
C LYS A 163 -10.01 -21.36 -9.83
N MET A 164 -10.38 -20.08 -9.90
CA MET A 164 -10.38 -19.17 -8.76
C MET A 164 -11.72 -19.18 -8.01
N SER A 165 -11.66 -19.46 -6.71
CA SER A 165 -12.83 -19.41 -5.83
C SER A 165 -13.08 -18.02 -5.29
N LYS A 166 -14.23 -17.41 -5.59
CA LYS A 166 -14.60 -16.08 -5.06
C LYS A 166 -15.16 -16.12 -3.61
N ARG A 167 -15.53 -17.29 -3.07
CA ARG A 167 -16.31 -17.39 -1.82
C ARG A 167 -15.50 -17.67 -0.54
N SER A 168 -14.20 -17.87 -0.61
CA SER A 168 -13.39 -18.15 0.59
C SER A 168 -13.31 -16.96 1.56
N TYR A 169 -13.75 -15.79 1.15
CA TYR A 169 -13.61 -14.57 1.95
C TYR A 169 -14.76 -14.30 2.92
N ALA A 170 -16.00 -14.52 2.53
CA ALA A 170 -17.16 -14.16 3.36
C ALA A 170 -17.43 -15.16 4.49
N VAL A 171 -17.05 -16.43 4.32
CA VAL A 171 -17.35 -17.49 5.31
C VAL A 171 -16.32 -17.53 6.45
N VAL A 172 -15.08 -17.11 6.22
CA VAL A 172 -14.04 -17.07 7.27
C VAL A 172 -14.17 -15.86 8.19
N VAL A 173 -14.72 -14.75 7.70
CA VAL A 173 -14.94 -13.54 8.53
C VAL A 173 -16.22 -13.64 9.36
N ALA A 174 -17.23 -14.41 8.92
CA ALA A 174 -18.50 -14.58 9.64
C ALA A 174 -18.49 -15.70 10.72
N ARG A 175 -17.44 -16.53 10.75
CA ARG A 175 -17.21 -17.53 11.80
C ARG A 175 -15.90 -17.22 12.52
N GLY A 176 -15.97 -16.29 13.45
CA GLY A 176 -14.97 -16.14 14.50
C GLY A 176 -15.05 -17.33 15.44
N GLU A 177 -14.44 -18.44 15.07
CA GLU A 177 -14.19 -19.57 15.96
C GLU A 177 -12.71 -19.96 15.85
N ASP A 178 -12.02 -19.67 16.95
CA ASP A 178 -10.71 -20.18 17.29
C ASP A 178 -10.64 -21.69 17.12
N ASN A 179 -9.90 -22.14 16.14
CA ASN A 179 -9.08 -23.35 16.25
C ASN A 179 -8.15 -23.42 15.04
N GLY A 180 -6.86 -23.26 15.32
CA GLY A 180 -5.78 -23.24 14.35
C GLY A 180 -5.60 -24.53 13.56
N SER A 181 -6.49 -24.77 12.65
CA SER A 181 -6.37 -25.72 11.53
C SER A 181 -7.57 -25.53 10.60
N GLY A 182 -7.66 -24.35 9.99
CA GLY A 182 -8.64 -24.08 8.94
C GLY A 182 -8.38 -24.97 7.74
N ARG A 183 -8.89 -26.20 7.74
CA ARG A 183 -9.12 -26.95 6.52
C ARG A 183 -10.04 -26.08 5.66
N LEU A 184 -9.49 -25.50 4.59
CA LEU A 184 -10.28 -25.02 3.47
C LEU A 184 -11.27 -26.15 3.13
N HIS A 185 -12.55 -25.93 3.40
CA HIS A 185 -13.60 -26.84 3.00
C HIS A 185 -13.44 -27.04 1.49
N ASP A 186 -13.18 -28.27 1.09
CA ASP A 186 -12.83 -28.69 -0.26
C ASP A 186 -14.02 -28.42 -1.19
N MET A 187 -14.19 -27.15 -1.59
CA MET A 187 -15.19 -26.78 -2.59
C MET A 187 -14.80 -27.43 -3.90
N SER A 188 -15.63 -28.38 -4.35
CA SER A 188 -15.44 -29.07 -5.62
C SER A 188 -15.16 -28.05 -6.73
N ALA A 189 -14.08 -28.25 -7.49
CA ALA A 189 -13.72 -27.44 -8.64
C ALA A 189 -14.89 -27.24 -9.62
N ARG A 190 -15.81 -28.19 -9.69
CA ARG A 190 -17.04 -28.13 -10.49
C ARG A 190 -17.98 -27.01 -10.01
N THR A 191 -18.16 -26.85 -8.70
CA THR A 191 -19.03 -25.80 -8.14
C THR A 191 -18.48 -24.40 -8.43
N VAL A 192 -17.16 -24.24 -8.37
CA VAL A 192 -16.47 -22.99 -8.71
C VAL A 192 -16.65 -22.65 -10.19
N ALA A 193 -16.45 -23.63 -11.09
CA ALA A 193 -16.60 -23.46 -12.51
C ALA A 193 -18.06 -23.14 -12.91
N LEU A 194 -19.04 -23.84 -12.33
CA LEU A 194 -20.47 -23.61 -12.57
C LEU A 194 -20.91 -22.22 -12.12
N ARG A 195 -20.36 -21.72 -11.00
CA ARG A 195 -20.66 -20.36 -10.53
C ARG A 195 -20.12 -19.31 -11.49
N TYR A 196 -18.90 -19.46 -11.99
CA TYR A 196 -18.34 -18.55 -13.00
C TYR A 196 -19.17 -18.56 -14.29
N LEU A 197 -19.66 -19.73 -14.73
CA LEU A 197 -20.55 -19.86 -15.88
C LEU A 197 -21.92 -19.20 -15.67
N LYS A 198 -22.52 -19.35 -14.47
CA LYS A 198 -23.84 -18.76 -14.15
C LYS A 198 -23.80 -17.25 -13.85
N ALA A 199 -22.63 -16.69 -13.54
CA ALA A 199 -22.52 -15.28 -13.19
C ALA A 199 -22.86 -14.37 -14.39
N LYS A 200 -23.77 -13.40 -14.21
CA LYS A 200 -24.17 -12.41 -15.25
C LYS A 200 -22.97 -11.66 -15.87
N LYS A 201 -21.93 -11.42 -15.07
CA LYS A 201 -20.66 -10.76 -15.47
C LYS A 201 -19.48 -11.75 -15.39
N GLY A 202 -19.68 -13.00 -15.75
CA GLY A 202 -18.70 -14.07 -15.74
C GLY A 202 -18.26 -14.47 -17.14
N PHE A 203 -18.25 -15.77 -17.39
CA PHE A 203 -17.74 -16.39 -18.61
C PHE A 203 -18.28 -15.79 -19.91
N PHE A 204 -19.59 -15.57 -20.02
CA PHE A 204 -20.20 -15.03 -21.26
C PHE A 204 -19.74 -13.60 -21.55
N PHE A 205 -19.55 -12.77 -20.52
CA PHE A 205 -19.04 -11.42 -20.70
C PHE A 205 -17.58 -11.44 -21.12
N ASP A 206 -16.74 -12.24 -20.48
CA ASP A 206 -15.33 -12.38 -20.84
C ASP A 206 -15.18 -12.97 -22.25
N LEU A 207 -16.02 -13.95 -22.61
CA LEU A 207 -16.05 -14.53 -23.97
C LEU A 207 -16.42 -13.46 -25.02
N PHE A 208 -17.44 -12.63 -24.73
CA PHE A 208 -17.86 -11.57 -25.63
C PHE A 208 -16.72 -10.56 -25.92
N VAL A 209 -15.94 -10.22 -24.90
CA VAL A 209 -14.80 -9.30 -25.01
C VAL A 209 -13.68 -9.88 -25.91
N ILE A 210 -13.52 -11.21 -25.93
CA ILE A 210 -12.46 -11.91 -26.68
C ILE A 210 -12.88 -12.18 -28.14
N LEU A 211 -14.19 -12.05 -28.50
CA LEU A 211 -14.64 -12.35 -29.85
C LEU A 211 -13.79 -11.62 -30.91
N PRO A 212 -13.30 -12.31 -31.96
CA PRO A 212 -12.44 -11.72 -32.98
C PRO A 212 -13.22 -10.89 -34.00
N LEU A 213 -14.17 -10.04 -33.51
CA LEU A 213 -15.04 -9.24 -34.38
C LEU A 213 -14.29 -8.22 -35.26
N PRO A 214 -13.30 -7.46 -34.74
CA PRO A 214 -12.55 -6.52 -35.56
C PRO A 214 -11.79 -7.21 -36.69
N GLN A 215 -11.22 -8.40 -36.39
CA GLN A 215 -10.51 -9.20 -37.39
C GLN A 215 -11.46 -9.68 -38.48
N VAL A 216 -12.63 -10.22 -38.08
CA VAL A 216 -13.64 -10.67 -39.06
C VAL A 216 -14.14 -9.52 -39.93
N VAL A 217 -14.40 -8.35 -39.31
CA VAL A 217 -14.83 -7.17 -40.09
C VAL A 217 -13.73 -6.73 -41.07
N LEU A 218 -12.47 -6.65 -40.62
CA LEU A 218 -11.37 -6.21 -41.47
C LEU A 218 -11.10 -7.16 -42.66
N TRP A 219 -11.09 -8.47 -42.38
CA TRP A 219 -10.65 -9.47 -43.39
C TRP A 219 -11.79 -10.02 -44.25
N VAL A 220 -13.05 -9.94 -43.82
CA VAL A 220 -14.21 -10.50 -44.53
C VAL A 220 -15.20 -9.42 -44.93
N ALA A 221 -15.68 -8.62 -43.97
CA ALA A 221 -16.77 -7.66 -44.25
C ALA A 221 -16.31 -6.48 -45.09
N ILE A 222 -15.14 -5.90 -44.82
CA ILE A 222 -14.63 -4.72 -45.55
C ILE A 222 -14.32 -5.05 -47.01
N PRO A 223 -13.59 -6.11 -47.39
CA PRO A 223 -13.38 -6.47 -48.77
C PRO A 223 -14.69 -6.71 -49.52
N ALA A 224 -15.65 -7.44 -48.92
CA ALA A 224 -16.94 -7.69 -49.55
C ALA A 224 -17.79 -6.40 -49.78
N LEU A 225 -17.69 -5.41 -48.89
CA LEU A 225 -18.34 -4.11 -49.04
C LEU A 225 -17.66 -3.25 -50.13
N LEU A 226 -16.32 -3.32 -50.19
CA LEU A 226 -15.53 -2.61 -51.21
C LEU A 226 -15.84 -3.14 -52.62
N GLU A 227 -15.91 -4.46 -52.79
CA GLU A 227 -16.29 -5.07 -54.07
C GLU A 227 -17.69 -4.60 -54.56
N LYS A 228 -18.62 -4.33 -53.61
CA LYS A 228 -19.94 -3.77 -53.93
C LYS A 228 -19.91 -2.26 -54.19
N GLY A 229 -18.78 -1.58 -53.99
CA GLY A 229 -18.64 -0.13 -54.16
C GLY A 229 -19.30 0.70 -53.04
N SER A 230 -19.57 0.08 -51.86
CA SER A 230 -20.25 0.73 -50.73
C SER A 230 -19.24 1.35 -49.77
N THR A 231 -18.38 2.26 -50.23
CA THR A 231 -17.25 2.82 -49.46
C THR A 231 -17.68 3.53 -48.17
N THR A 232 -18.77 4.27 -48.14
CA THR A 232 -19.25 4.96 -46.94
C THR A 232 -19.80 4.01 -45.87
N MET A 233 -20.39 2.85 -46.30
CA MET A 233 -20.87 1.83 -45.36
C MET A 233 -19.74 1.12 -44.63
N VAL A 234 -18.57 0.98 -45.26
CA VAL A 234 -17.37 0.37 -44.65
C VAL A 234 -17.03 1.06 -43.32
N MET A 235 -16.96 2.40 -43.32
CA MET A 235 -16.61 3.19 -42.14
C MET A 235 -17.66 3.08 -41.03
N THR A 236 -18.94 3.13 -41.43
CA THR A 236 -20.05 3.02 -40.48
C THR A 236 -20.06 1.66 -39.77
N VAL A 237 -19.94 0.57 -40.56
CA VAL A 237 -19.87 -0.80 -40.00
C VAL A 237 -18.68 -0.93 -39.06
N PHE A 238 -17.51 -0.41 -39.46
CA PHE A 238 -16.30 -0.50 -38.67
C PHE A 238 -16.42 0.29 -37.36
N LEU A 239 -16.95 1.50 -37.38
CA LEU A 239 -17.19 2.33 -36.20
C LEU A 239 -18.15 1.67 -35.19
N ILE A 240 -19.29 1.17 -35.67
CA ILE A 240 -20.31 0.51 -34.83
C ILE A 240 -19.72 -0.73 -34.17
N MET A 241 -19.04 -1.57 -34.94
CA MET A 241 -18.39 -2.78 -34.40
C MET A 241 -17.31 -2.47 -33.38
N PHE A 242 -16.53 -1.43 -33.65
CA PHE A 242 -15.52 -0.96 -32.69
C PHE A 242 -16.16 -0.54 -31.37
N LEU A 243 -17.14 0.36 -31.41
CA LEU A 243 -17.79 0.84 -30.18
C LEU A 243 -18.44 -0.31 -29.41
N PHE A 244 -19.10 -1.25 -30.11
CA PHE A 244 -19.77 -2.39 -29.49
C PHE A 244 -18.85 -3.31 -28.72
N GLN A 245 -17.59 -3.44 -29.12
CA GLN A 245 -16.58 -4.27 -28.43
C GLN A 245 -15.67 -3.48 -27.53
N TYR A 246 -15.37 -2.23 -27.87
CA TYR A 246 -14.44 -1.40 -27.13
C TYR A 246 -14.97 -0.98 -25.76
N LEU A 247 -16.24 -0.59 -25.66
CA LEU A 247 -16.88 -0.19 -24.41
C LEU A 247 -16.89 -1.32 -23.35
N PRO A 248 -17.26 -2.58 -23.66
CA PRO A 248 -17.14 -3.69 -22.73
C PRO A 248 -15.71 -3.95 -22.24
N LYS A 249 -14.69 -3.74 -23.09
CA LYS A 249 -13.28 -3.86 -22.67
C LYS A 249 -12.87 -2.78 -21.68
N ILE A 250 -13.31 -1.54 -21.90
CA ILE A 250 -13.10 -0.45 -20.93
C ILE A 250 -13.73 -0.84 -19.59
N TYR A 251 -14.98 -1.30 -19.61
CA TYR A 251 -15.68 -1.73 -18.41
C TYR A 251 -14.95 -2.86 -17.69
N GLN A 252 -14.46 -3.89 -18.40
CA GLN A 252 -13.67 -4.98 -17.83
C GLN A 252 -12.40 -4.48 -17.15
N SER A 253 -11.68 -3.55 -17.79
CA SER A 253 -10.44 -2.95 -17.26
C SER A 253 -10.70 -2.15 -15.98
N VAL A 254 -11.77 -1.35 -15.95
CA VAL A 254 -12.19 -0.56 -14.78
C VAL A 254 -12.62 -1.48 -13.63
N CYS A 255 -13.39 -2.53 -13.90
CA CYS A 255 -13.79 -3.51 -12.88
C CYS A 255 -12.59 -4.24 -12.28
N LEU A 256 -11.61 -4.61 -13.11
CA LEU A 256 -10.37 -5.23 -12.65
C LEU A 256 -9.58 -4.26 -11.74
N LEU A 257 -9.44 -3.01 -12.16
CA LEU A 257 -8.76 -1.97 -11.40
C LEU A 257 -9.39 -1.76 -10.02
N ARG A 258 -10.72 -1.56 -9.96
CA ARG A 258 -11.46 -1.42 -8.70
C ARG A 258 -11.31 -2.65 -7.81
N ARG A 259 -11.39 -3.85 -8.37
CA ARG A 259 -11.21 -5.09 -7.63
C ARG A 259 -9.81 -5.18 -6.99
N MET A 260 -8.77 -4.77 -7.71
CA MET A 260 -7.40 -4.76 -7.19
C MET A 260 -7.22 -3.71 -6.09
N GLN A 261 -7.79 -2.51 -6.25
CA GLN A 261 -7.78 -1.46 -5.22
C GLN A 261 -8.42 -1.93 -3.92
N ASN A 262 -9.58 -2.59 -3.98
CA ASN A 262 -10.29 -3.08 -2.81
C ASN A 262 -9.55 -4.23 -2.08
N LEU A 263 -8.72 -5.01 -2.78
CA LEU A 263 -8.00 -6.15 -2.19
C LEU A 263 -6.68 -5.75 -1.51
N SER A 264 -5.94 -4.81 -2.06
CA SER A 264 -4.56 -4.51 -1.65
C SER A 264 -4.32 -3.06 -1.24
N GLY A 265 -5.31 -2.19 -1.36
CA GLY A 265 -5.17 -0.76 -1.09
C GLY A 265 -4.27 -0.02 -2.09
N TYR A 266 -3.11 -0.59 -2.43
CA TYR A 266 -2.18 -0.06 -3.43
C TYR A 266 -1.90 -1.12 -4.49
N ILE A 267 -2.15 -0.81 -5.78
CA ILE A 267 -2.02 -1.77 -6.88
C ILE A 267 -0.58 -2.24 -7.07
N PHE A 268 0.39 -1.33 -7.01
CA PHE A 268 1.81 -1.60 -7.21
C PHE A 268 2.71 -1.13 -6.04
N GLY A 269 2.18 -1.07 -4.82
CA GLY A 269 2.95 -0.74 -3.62
C GLY A 269 3.37 0.72 -3.45
N THR A 270 3.26 1.56 -4.50
CA THR A 270 3.59 2.98 -4.43
C THR A 270 2.52 3.88 -5.04
N VAL A 271 2.40 5.08 -4.51
CA VAL A 271 1.44 6.09 -4.98
C VAL A 271 1.69 6.52 -6.43
N TRP A 272 2.96 6.48 -6.88
CA TRP A 272 3.36 6.85 -8.24
C TRP A 272 2.72 6.00 -9.33
N TRP A 273 2.48 4.72 -9.07
CA TRP A 273 1.78 3.84 -10.02
C TRP A 273 0.33 4.26 -10.25
N GLY A 274 -0.31 4.85 -9.25
CA GLY A 274 -1.66 5.41 -9.43
C GLY A 274 -1.67 6.56 -10.46
N ILE A 275 -0.69 7.46 -10.39
CA ILE A 275 -0.51 8.53 -11.39
C ILE A 275 -0.21 7.94 -12.76
N ALA A 276 0.74 6.99 -12.84
CA ALA A 276 1.11 6.35 -14.10
C ALA A 276 -0.08 5.67 -14.79
N LEU A 277 -0.93 4.93 -14.04
CA LEU A 277 -2.13 4.29 -14.57
C LEU A 277 -3.14 5.31 -15.11
N ASN A 278 -3.34 6.43 -14.42
CA ASN A 278 -4.21 7.51 -14.91
C ASN A 278 -3.66 8.14 -16.20
N MET A 279 -2.34 8.36 -16.28
CA MET A 279 -1.70 8.86 -17.49
C MET A 279 -1.82 7.88 -18.67
N ILE A 280 -1.65 6.58 -18.42
CA ILE A 280 -1.84 5.53 -19.44
C ILE A 280 -3.30 5.53 -19.92
N ALA A 281 -4.29 5.59 -18.99
CA ALA A 281 -5.69 5.62 -19.34
C ALA A 281 -6.03 6.85 -20.19
N TYR A 282 -5.49 8.01 -19.84
CA TYR A 282 -5.66 9.24 -20.61
C TYR A 282 -5.05 9.13 -22.01
N PHE A 283 -3.85 8.57 -22.14
CA PHE A 283 -3.18 8.33 -23.42
C PHE A 283 -3.94 7.35 -24.31
N VAL A 284 -4.46 6.26 -23.73
CA VAL A 284 -5.31 5.29 -24.45
C VAL A 284 -6.61 5.93 -24.93
N ALA A 285 -7.24 6.75 -24.10
CA ALA A 285 -8.45 7.48 -24.48
C ALA A 285 -8.19 8.46 -25.64
N SER A 286 -7.08 9.22 -25.60
CA SER A 286 -6.70 10.14 -26.67
C SER A 286 -6.39 9.41 -27.97
N HIS A 287 -5.76 8.25 -27.92
CA HIS A 287 -5.53 7.40 -29.09
C HIS A 287 -6.86 6.90 -29.69
N ALA A 288 -7.80 6.43 -28.86
CA ALA A 288 -9.10 5.97 -29.33
C ALA A 288 -9.91 7.09 -29.99
N VAL A 289 -9.91 8.28 -29.39
CA VAL A 289 -10.58 9.48 -29.96
C VAL A 289 -9.92 9.89 -31.28
N GLY A 290 -8.60 9.94 -31.33
CA GLY A 290 -7.85 10.27 -32.55
C GLY A 290 -8.08 9.27 -33.67
N ALA A 291 -8.15 7.99 -33.35
CA ALA A 291 -8.45 6.94 -34.33
C ALA A 291 -9.89 7.03 -34.87
N CYS A 292 -10.88 7.35 -34.03
CA CYS A 292 -12.23 7.64 -34.47
C CYS A 292 -12.29 8.88 -35.38
N TRP A 293 -11.57 9.94 -35.01
CA TRP A 293 -11.42 11.14 -35.81
C TRP A 293 -10.82 10.82 -37.20
N TYR A 294 -9.77 10.00 -37.27
CA TYR A 294 -9.21 9.54 -38.53
C TYR A 294 -10.20 8.77 -39.40
N LEU A 295 -10.94 7.82 -38.80
CA LEU A 295 -11.93 7.02 -39.50
C LEU A 295 -13.10 7.89 -40.06
N LEU A 296 -13.59 8.84 -39.27
CA LEU A 296 -14.65 9.77 -39.70
C LEU A 296 -14.14 10.74 -40.78
N GLY A 297 -12.85 11.13 -40.72
CA GLY A 297 -12.19 11.89 -41.77
C GLY A 297 -12.13 11.14 -43.11
N ILE A 298 -11.78 9.85 -43.10
CA ILE A 298 -11.86 8.99 -44.29
C ILE A 298 -13.30 8.91 -44.83
N GLN A 299 -14.29 8.77 -43.93
CA GLN A 299 -15.70 8.72 -44.30
C GLN A 299 -16.13 10.01 -45.02
N ARG A 300 -15.69 11.16 -44.54
CA ARG A 300 -15.95 12.47 -45.14
C ARG A 300 -15.29 12.59 -46.52
N ALA A 301 -14.03 12.19 -46.64
CA ALA A 301 -13.32 12.16 -47.90
C ALA A 301 -13.96 11.21 -48.93
N ALA A 302 -14.37 10.02 -48.52
CA ALA A 302 -15.07 9.06 -49.37
C ALA A 302 -16.46 9.57 -49.81
N LYS A 303 -17.17 10.36 -48.98
CA LYS A 303 -18.42 11.02 -49.34
C LYS A 303 -18.20 12.07 -50.42
N CYS A 304 -17.18 12.93 -50.25
CA CYS A 304 -16.77 13.92 -51.28
C CYS A 304 -16.44 13.25 -52.63
N LEU A 305 -15.57 12.23 -52.61
CA LEU A 305 -15.21 11.49 -53.83
C LEU A 305 -16.41 10.83 -54.49
N LYS A 306 -17.38 10.33 -53.72
CA LYS A 306 -18.62 9.77 -54.23
C LYS A 306 -19.50 10.83 -54.93
N GLU A 307 -19.66 12.01 -54.34
CA GLU A 307 -20.42 13.12 -54.92
C GLU A 307 -19.79 13.59 -56.23
N GLN A 308 -18.47 13.75 -56.28
CA GLN A 308 -17.73 14.10 -57.51
C GLN A 308 -17.80 13.01 -58.58
N CYS A 309 -17.79 11.72 -58.20
CA CYS A 309 -17.94 10.60 -59.12
C CYS A 309 -19.34 10.57 -59.78
N ILE A 310 -20.39 10.81 -59.03
CA ILE A 310 -21.77 10.87 -59.54
C ILE A 310 -21.91 12.02 -60.56
N GLY A 311 -21.23 13.14 -60.36
CA GLY A 311 -21.21 14.29 -61.28
C GLY A 311 -20.39 14.09 -62.55
N THR A 312 -19.53 13.05 -62.61
CA THR A 312 -18.61 12.82 -63.76
C THR A 312 -19.09 11.69 -64.64
N LYS A 313 -19.27 11.95 -65.93
CA LYS A 313 -19.64 10.91 -66.89
C LYS A 313 -18.54 9.86 -67.02
N GLY A 314 -18.90 8.59 -66.81
CA GLY A 314 -17.99 7.46 -66.90
C GLY A 314 -17.39 6.97 -65.58
N CYS A 315 -17.69 7.61 -64.44
CA CYS A 315 -17.33 7.12 -63.11
C CYS A 315 -18.44 6.21 -62.58
N GLY A 316 -18.10 5.01 -62.15
CA GLY A 316 -19.00 4.10 -61.44
C GLY A 316 -18.62 4.02 -59.94
N LEU A 317 -19.57 3.76 -59.06
CA LEU A 317 -19.28 3.63 -57.62
C LEU A 317 -18.22 2.57 -57.30
N ARG A 318 -18.04 1.56 -58.16
CA ARG A 318 -16.98 0.54 -58.02
C ARG A 318 -15.59 1.09 -58.29
N THR A 319 -15.44 2.19 -59.03
CA THR A 319 -14.12 2.84 -59.25
C THR A 319 -13.55 3.49 -58.01
N LEU A 320 -14.39 3.82 -57.00
CA LEU A 320 -13.98 4.36 -55.71
C LEU A 320 -13.36 3.31 -54.77
N ALA A 321 -13.53 2.02 -55.07
CA ALA A 321 -12.80 0.93 -54.41
C ALA A 321 -11.65 0.47 -55.30
N CYS A 322 -10.46 0.28 -54.77
CA CYS A 322 -9.34 -0.23 -55.53
C CYS A 322 -9.61 -1.67 -56.02
N GLU A 323 -9.01 -2.09 -57.12
CA GLU A 323 -9.23 -3.41 -57.70
C GLU A 323 -8.87 -4.53 -56.73
N GLU A 324 -7.71 -4.39 -56.08
CA GLU A 324 -7.33 -5.22 -54.94
C GLU A 324 -7.75 -4.50 -53.66
N SER A 325 -8.80 -5.00 -53.02
CA SER A 325 -9.30 -4.42 -51.75
C SER A 325 -8.23 -4.42 -50.65
N ILE A 326 -7.33 -5.40 -50.66
CA ILE A 326 -6.24 -5.55 -49.71
C ILE A 326 -4.91 -5.39 -50.46
N TYR A 327 -4.18 -4.35 -50.11
CA TYR A 327 -2.95 -3.96 -50.79
C TYR A 327 -1.71 -4.27 -49.98
N TYR A 328 -0.74 -5.01 -50.56
CA TYR A 328 0.49 -5.41 -49.91
C TYR A 328 1.74 -4.65 -50.41
N GLY A 329 1.58 -3.51 -51.07
CA GLY A 329 2.70 -2.71 -51.59
C GLY A 329 3.28 -3.17 -52.91
N THR A 330 2.54 -3.95 -53.71
CA THR A 330 2.88 -4.30 -55.09
C THR A 330 2.58 -3.15 -56.05
N THR A 331 3.44 -2.87 -57.01
CA THR A 331 3.43 -1.71 -57.89
C THR A 331 2.30 -1.71 -58.96
N SER A 332 1.49 -2.75 -59.03
CA SER A 332 0.47 -2.88 -60.11
C SER A 332 -0.96 -2.79 -59.51
N LEU A 333 -1.31 -1.65 -58.95
CA LEU A 333 -2.64 -1.39 -58.40
C LEU A 333 -3.68 -1.13 -59.49
N VAL A 334 -3.32 -0.86 -60.73
CA VAL A 334 -4.26 -0.35 -61.74
C VAL A 334 -4.01 -0.96 -63.09
N ARG A 335 -4.77 -2.00 -63.41
CA ARG A 335 -4.94 -2.49 -64.81
C ARG A 335 -6.18 -1.84 -65.49
N ASP A 336 -7.10 -1.30 -64.69
CA ASP A 336 -8.37 -0.77 -65.21
C ASP A 336 -8.21 0.66 -65.71
N ARG A 337 -8.41 0.83 -67.00
CA ARG A 337 -8.33 2.13 -67.68
C ARG A 337 -9.29 3.16 -67.12
N THR A 338 -10.45 2.72 -66.65
CA THR A 338 -11.46 3.62 -66.09
C THR A 338 -11.02 4.23 -64.73
N ARG A 339 -10.31 3.45 -63.89
CA ARG A 339 -9.74 3.95 -62.64
C ARG A 339 -8.55 4.89 -62.89
N LEU A 340 -7.73 4.64 -63.89
CA LEU A 340 -6.65 5.57 -64.26
C LEU A 340 -7.23 6.92 -64.73
N MET A 341 -8.23 6.90 -65.62
CA MET A 341 -8.91 8.12 -66.04
C MET A 341 -9.56 8.87 -64.89
N TRP A 342 -10.13 8.15 -63.90
CA TRP A 342 -10.67 8.76 -62.67
C TRP A 342 -9.53 9.39 -61.84
N GLY A 343 -8.40 8.73 -61.68
CA GLY A 343 -7.24 9.25 -60.95
C GLY A 343 -6.63 10.51 -61.56
N GLU A 344 -6.78 10.73 -62.86
CA GLU A 344 -6.31 11.92 -63.57
C GLU A 344 -7.29 13.11 -63.45
N ASN A 345 -8.48 12.93 -62.84
CA ASN A 345 -9.45 14.00 -62.67
C ASN A 345 -8.94 15.05 -61.66
N LYS A 346 -8.37 16.14 -62.19
CA LYS A 346 -7.80 17.25 -61.41
C LYS A 346 -8.84 17.96 -60.56
N VAL A 347 -10.11 18.08 -61.03
CA VAL A 347 -11.17 18.74 -60.30
C VAL A 347 -11.54 17.97 -59.04
N ALA A 348 -11.79 16.66 -59.17
CA ALA A 348 -12.10 15.81 -58.03
C ALA A 348 -10.96 15.75 -57.03
N ARG A 349 -9.69 15.72 -57.50
CA ARG A 349 -8.49 15.72 -56.66
C ARG A 349 -8.35 17.05 -55.91
N SER A 350 -8.46 18.21 -56.57
CA SER A 350 -8.35 19.51 -55.90
C SER A 350 -9.49 19.77 -54.94
N THR A 351 -10.71 19.29 -55.22
CA THR A 351 -11.86 19.46 -54.33
C THR A 351 -11.82 18.55 -53.11
N CYS A 352 -11.45 17.25 -53.31
CA CYS A 352 -11.60 16.25 -52.23
C CYS A 352 -10.31 15.84 -51.55
N LEU A 353 -9.12 16.02 -52.15
CA LEU A 353 -7.85 15.53 -51.59
C LEU A 353 -6.80 16.61 -51.36
N GLN A 354 -6.98 17.83 -51.89
CA GLN A 354 -6.15 18.97 -51.61
C GLN A 354 -6.87 19.87 -50.57
N SER A 355 -6.10 20.44 -49.63
CA SER A 355 -6.64 21.23 -48.53
C SER A 355 -7.07 22.65 -48.90
N ASP A 356 -7.23 22.93 -50.17
CA ASP A 356 -7.73 24.21 -50.65
C ASP A 356 -9.25 24.25 -50.43
N ASP A 357 -9.75 25.05 -49.53
CA ASP A 357 -11.10 25.28 -49.02
C ASP A 357 -12.33 25.04 -49.97
N ASN A 358 -12.15 24.14 -50.95
CA ASN A 358 -13.14 23.76 -51.94
C ASN A 358 -14.21 22.77 -51.43
N PHE A 359 -13.95 22.12 -50.30
CA PHE A 359 -14.90 21.24 -49.61
C PHE A 359 -14.78 21.46 -48.11
N ASP A 360 -15.89 21.67 -47.43
CA ASP A 360 -15.91 21.94 -45.99
C ASP A 360 -15.72 20.64 -45.19
N TYR A 361 -14.46 20.42 -44.77
CA TYR A 361 -14.06 19.27 -43.94
C TYR A 361 -14.25 19.50 -42.44
N GLY A 362 -14.43 20.74 -42.01
CA GLY A 362 -14.54 21.08 -40.60
C GLY A 362 -13.40 20.52 -39.75
N ALA A 363 -13.74 19.85 -38.67
CA ALA A 363 -12.74 19.26 -37.76
C ALA A 363 -11.83 18.20 -38.41
N TYR A 364 -12.18 17.68 -39.60
CA TYR A 364 -11.43 16.64 -40.30
C TYR A 364 -10.43 17.18 -41.34
N LYS A 365 -10.23 18.49 -41.46
CA LYS A 365 -9.38 19.12 -42.48
C LYS A 365 -7.99 18.51 -42.55
N TRP A 366 -7.37 18.27 -41.38
CA TRP A 366 -6.01 17.68 -41.26
C TRP A 366 -5.97 16.19 -41.62
N THR A 367 -7.08 15.43 -41.54
CA THR A 367 -7.09 14.01 -41.88
C THR A 367 -6.89 13.76 -43.36
N VAL A 368 -7.31 14.66 -44.23
CA VAL A 368 -7.22 14.49 -45.67
C VAL A 368 -5.78 14.28 -46.13
N GLN A 369 -4.84 15.06 -45.59
CA GLN A 369 -3.42 14.92 -45.88
C GLN A 369 -2.84 13.60 -45.32
N LEU A 370 -3.34 13.16 -44.17
CA LEU A 370 -2.88 11.92 -43.55
C LEU A 370 -3.35 10.67 -44.28
N VAL A 371 -4.55 10.69 -44.80
CA VAL A 371 -5.18 9.54 -45.50
C VAL A 371 -4.38 9.15 -46.74
N ILE A 372 -3.81 10.13 -47.44
CA ILE A 372 -3.00 9.92 -48.65
C ILE A 372 -1.53 9.62 -48.33
N ASN A 373 -1.05 10.03 -47.16
CA ASN A 373 0.35 9.90 -46.76
C ASN A 373 0.79 8.42 -46.76
N GLU A 374 1.98 8.12 -47.27
CA GLU A 374 2.57 6.76 -47.24
C GLU A 374 3.23 6.41 -45.89
N SER A 375 3.56 7.44 -45.08
CA SER A 375 4.22 7.26 -43.78
C SER A 375 3.22 6.72 -42.74
N ARG A 376 3.37 5.44 -42.37
CA ARG A 376 2.54 4.80 -41.35
C ARG A 376 2.70 5.43 -39.96
N LEU A 377 3.91 5.91 -39.66
CA LEU A 377 4.20 6.52 -38.36
C LEU A 377 3.40 7.82 -38.18
N GLU A 378 3.37 8.68 -39.20
CA GLU A 378 2.62 9.93 -39.17
C GLU A 378 1.11 9.69 -39.07
N LYS A 379 0.60 8.67 -39.80
CA LYS A 379 -0.81 8.26 -39.69
C LYS A 379 -1.25 7.84 -38.28
N ILE A 380 -0.33 7.36 -37.44
CA ILE A 380 -0.63 6.96 -36.06
C ILE A 380 -0.36 8.11 -35.09
N LEU A 381 0.79 8.78 -35.22
CA LEU A 381 1.20 9.80 -34.25
C LEU A 381 0.32 11.05 -34.31
N PHE A 382 -0.04 11.53 -35.48
CA PHE A 382 -0.80 12.76 -35.62
C PHE A 382 -2.23 12.65 -35.03
N PRO A 383 -3.01 11.58 -35.28
CA PRO A 383 -4.30 11.41 -34.60
C PRO A 383 -4.19 11.29 -33.10
N ILE A 384 -3.13 10.65 -32.55
CA ILE A 384 -2.87 10.61 -31.12
C ILE A 384 -2.62 12.03 -30.59
N PHE A 385 -1.78 12.80 -31.27
CA PHE A 385 -1.53 14.21 -30.96
C PHE A 385 -2.82 15.04 -31.00
N TRP A 386 -3.63 14.90 -32.06
CA TRP A 386 -4.91 15.58 -32.16
C TRP A 386 -5.85 15.22 -31.01
N GLY A 387 -5.94 13.93 -30.66
CA GLY A 387 -6.73 13.46 -29.54
C GLY A 387 -6.25 14.01 -28.20
N LEU A 388 -4.93 14.03 -27.95
CA LEU A 388 -4.34 14.64 -26.74
C LEU A 388 -4.66 16.13 -26.66
N MET A 389 -4.47 16.86 -27.75
CA MET A 389 -4.75 18.29 -27.84
C MET A 389 -6.22 18.59 -27.56
N THR A 390 -7.12 17.87 -28.23
CA THR A 390 -8.56 18.13 -28.15
C THR A 390 -9.14 17.76 -26.78
N LEU A 391 -8.70 16.64 -26.18
CA LEU A 391 -9.14 16.23 -24.84
C LEU A 391 -8.57 17.13 -23.73
N SER A 392 -7.40 17.75 -23.92
CA SER A 392 -6.74 18.56 -22.88
C SER A 392 -7.11 20.04 -22.93
N THR A 393 -7.27 20.62 -24.13
CA THR A 393 -7.35 22.09 -24.31
C THR A 393 -8.60 22.54 -25.06
N PHE A 394 -9.50 21.63 -25.42
CA PHE A 394 -10.66 21.86 -26.31
C PHE A 394 -10.30 22.29 -27.72
N GLY A 395 -9.03 22.49 -28.07
CA GLY A 395 -8.48 22.81 -29.37
C GLY A 395 -9.19 23.97 -30.11
N ASN A 396 -8.61 24.42 -31.21
CA ASN A 396 -9.34 25.25 -32.19
C ASN A 396 -10.10 24.30 -33.10
N LEU A 397 -11.32 23.94 -32.73
CA LEU A 397 -12.18 23.06 -33.49
C LEU A 397 -13.02 23.91 -34.46
N GLU A 398 -12.60 23.91 -35.73
CA GLU A 398 -13.46 24.35 -36.82
C GLU A 398 -14.46 23.20 -37.08
N SER A 399 -15.75 23.39 -36.86
CA SER A 399 -16.79 22.38 -37.13
C SER A 399 -17.76 22.83 -38.20
N THR A 400 -18.24 21.87 -38.99
CA THR A 400 -19.33 22.07 -39.91
C THR A 400 -20.69 21.90 -39.23
N THR A 401 -21.79 22.16 -39.93
CA THR A 401 -23.16 21.92 -39.47
C THR A 401 -23.61 20.46 -39.63
N ASP A 402 -22.69 19.54 -40.03
CA ASP A 402 -23.03 18.11 -40.15
C ASP A 402 -23.31 17.51 -38.76
N TRP A 403 -24.51 16.98 -38.58
CA TRP A 403 -24.99 16.47 -37.29
C TRP A 403 -24.07 15.38 -36.68
N LEU A 404 -23.48 14.53 -37.54
CA LEU A 404 -22.57 13.45 -37.05
C LEU A 404 -21.29 14.02 -36.50
N GLU A 405 -20.72 15.03 -37.14
CA GLU A 405 -19.54 15.74 -36.69
C GLU A 405 -19.80 16.46 -35.36
N VAL A 406 -20.92 17.19 -35.28
CA VAL A 406 -21.31 17.92 -34.08
C VAL A 406 -21.48 16.98 -32.87
N ILE A 407 -22.19 15.85 -33.05
CA ILE A 407 -22.36 14.84 -32.01
C ILE A 407 -20.98 14.29 -31.56
N PHE A 408 -20.11 13.93 -32.52
CA PHE A 408 -18.78 13.43 -32.21
C PHE A 408 -17.98 14.45 -31.40
N ILE A 409 -17.98 15.71 -31.79
CA ILE A 409 -17.28 16.79 -31.09
C ILE A 409 -17.85 16.98 -29.67
N ILE A 410 -19.19 16.99 -29.50
CA ILE A 410 -19.82 17.08 -28.18
C ILE A 410 -19.34 15.93 -27.25
N ILE A 411 -19.34 14.70 -27.76
CA ILE A 411 -18.88 13.53 -27.01
C ILE A 411 -17.40 13.68 -26.63
N VAL A 412 -16.54 14.12 -27.55
CA VAL A 412 -15.10 14.30 -27.30
C VAL A 412 -14.86 15.38 -26.25
N LEU A 413 -15.51 16.54 -26.39
CA LEU A 413 -15.34 17.66 -25.45
C LEU A 413 -15.83 17.30 -24.02
N THR A 414 -17.02 16.69 -23.93
CA THR A 414 -17.57 16.28 -22.63
C THR A 414 -16.72 15.19 -21.98
N THR A 415 -16.26 14.21 -22.76
CA THR A 415 -15.36 13.16 -22.28
C THR A 415 -14.01 13.73 -21.86
N GLY A 416 -13.45 14.67 -22.64
CA GLY A 416 -12.20 15.37 -22.34
C GLY A 416 -12.27 16.12 -21.01
N LEU A 417 -13.34 16.91 -20.81
CA LEU A 417 -13.56 17.64 -19.57
C LEU A 417 -13.60 16.70 -18.35
N LEU A 418 -14.34 15.60 -18.48
CA LEU A 418 -14.47 14.60 -17.42
C LEU A 418 -13.13 13.90 -17.12
N LEU A 419 -12.40 13.48 -18.15
CA LEU A 419 -11.10 12.80 -17.98
C LEU A 419 -10.04 13.73 -17.37
N VAL A 420 -9.95 14.99 -17.83
CA VAL A 420 -9.01 15.97 -17.28
C VAL A 420 -9.34 16.27 -15.81
N THR A 421 -10.62 16.46 -15.49
CA THR A 421 -11.06 16.70 -14.12
C THR A 421 -10.72 15.51 -13.21
N MET A 422 -10.97 14.27 -13.65
CA MET A 422 -10.59 13.07 -12.92
C MET A 422 -9.05 12.94 -12.76
N LEU A 423 -8.30 13.26 -13.81
CA LEU A 423 -6.84 13.22 -13.76
C LEU A 423 -6.30 14.20 -12.71
N ILE A 424 -6.76 15.46 -12.74
CA ILE A 424 -6.36 16.49 -11.76
C ILE A 424 -6.78 16.07 -10.35
N GLY A 425 -8.01 15.58 -10.19
CA GLY A 425 -8.50 15.08 -8.90
C GLY A 425 -7.64 13.96 -8.34
N ASN A 426 -7.34 12.94 -9.12
CA ASN A 426 -6.50 11.82 -8.72
C ASN A 426 -5.05 12.26 -8.41
N ILE A 427 -4.46 13.13 -9.23
CA ILE A 427 -3.12 13.70 -8.98
C ILE A 427 -3.12 14.46 -7.64
N LYS A 428 -4.15 15.27 -7.36
CA LYS A 428 -4.29 15.99 -6.07
C LYS A 428 -4.32 15.02 -4.89
N VAL A 429 -5.14 13.97 -4.95
CA VAL A 429 -5.23 12.94 -3.91
C VAL A 429 -3.87 12.26 -3.70
N PHE A 430 -3.18 11.88 -4.78
CA PHE A 430 -1.87 11.23 -4.69
C PHE A 430 -0.79 12.16 -4.12
N LEU A 431 -0.75 13.43 -4.54
CA LEU A 431 0.16 14.42 -3.98
C LEU A 431 -0.12 14.66 -2.50
N HIS A 432 -1.39 14.76 -2.12
CA HIS A 432 -1.76 14.92 -0.72
C HIS A 432 -1.32 13.71 0.12
N ALA A 433 -1.55 12.49 -0.35
CA ALA A 433 -1.13 11.27 0.34
C ALA A 433 0.40 11.20 0.55
N THR A 434 1.22 11.67 -0.40
CA THR A 434 2.68 11.71 -0.25
C THR A 434 3.17 12.82 0.68
N THR A 435 2.47 13.95 0.70
CA THR A 435 2.87 15.13 1.49
C THR A 435 2.25 15.16 2.88
N SER A 436 1.17 14.41 3.14
CA SER A 436 0.42 14.43 4.41
C SER A 436 1.31 14.15 5.63
N LYS A 437 2.20 13.16 5.54
CA LYS A 437 3.16 12.87 6.62
C LYS A 437 4.10 14.03 6.91
N LYS A 438 4.59 14.70 5.87
CA LYS A 438 5.46 15.89 6.03
C LYS A 438 4.68 17.07 6.62
N GLN A 439 3.44 17.28 6.17
CA GLN A 439 2.57 18.34 6.68
C GLN A 439 2.23 18.12 8.15
N ALA A 440 1.90 16.88 8.55
CA ALA A 440 1.66 16.53 9.96
C ALA A 440 2.88 16.84 10.84
N MET A 441 4.10 16.48 10.38
CA MET A 441 5.33 16.82 11.07
C MET A 441 5.55 18.34 11.17
N GLN A 442 5.33 19.08 10.08
CA GLN A 442 5.49 20.54 10.07
C GLN A 442 4.48 21.22 10.99
N LEU A 443 3.23 20.76 11.00
CA LEU A 443 2.19 21.27 11.89
C LEU A 443 2.56 21.04 13.36
N LYS A 444 2.97 19.81 13.71
CA LYS A 444 3.43 19.47 15.06
C LYS A 444 4.61 20.33 15.49
N MET A 445 5.62 20.48 14.62
CA MET A 445 6.78 21.33 14.90
C MET A 445 6.40 22.81 15.08
N ARG A 446 5.44 23.33 14.30
CA ARG A 446 4.92 24.70 14.44
C ARG A 446 4.24 24.88 15.79
N ASN A 447 3.40 23.94 16.23
CA ASN A 447 2.73 23.98 17.51
C ASN A 447 3.71 23.94 18.68
N VAL A 448 4.72 23.06 18.61
CA VAL A 448 5.80 22.98 19.61
C VAL A 448 6.62 24.28 19.65
N GLU A 449 6.97 24.85 18.48
CA GLU A 449 7.71 26.12 18.42
C GLU A 449 6.90 27.28 19.00
N TRP A 450 5.60 27.36 18.67
CA TRP A 450 4.70 28.36 19.22
C TRP A 450 4.61 28.24 20.75
N TRP A 451 4.45 27.03 21.28
CA TRP A 451 4.43 26.76 22.72
C TRP A 451 5.75 27.19 23.40
N MET A 452 6.91 26.84 22.81
CA MET A 452 8.22 27.22 23.34
C MET A 452 8.42 28.74 23.36
N ARG A 453 7.92 29.45 22.33
CA ARG A 453 7.96 30.92 22.28
C ARG A 453 7.08 31.53 23.36
N ARG A 454 5.86 31.04 23.53
CA ARG A 454 4.93 31.53 24.55
C ARG A 454 5.49 31.35 25.96
N ARG A 455 6.26 30.29 26.20
CA ARG A 455 6.91 30.01 27.49
C ARG A 455 8.26 30.66 27.66
N HIS A 456 8.73 31.48 26.71
CA HIS A 456 10.02 32.17 26.71
C HIS A 456 11.22 31.24 26.97
N LEU A 457 11.20 30.01 26.44
CA LEU A 457 12.29 29.05 26.63
C LEU A 457 13.59 29.57 25.99
N PRO A 458 14.76 29.43 26.67
CA PRO A 458 16.06 29.77 26.12
C PRO A 458 16.39 29.02 24.83
N GLN A 459 17.21 29.63 23.94
CA GLN A 459 17.52 29.09 22.62
C GLN A 459 18.09 27.66 22.65
N GLY A 460 18.95 27.35 23.63
CA GLY A 460 19.52 26.00 23.80
C GLY A 460 18.48 24.92 24.05
N PHE A 461 17.47 25.22 24.89
CA PHE A 461 16.36 24.26 25.13
C PHE A 461 15.49 24.09 23.89
N ARG A 462 15.19 25.16 23.15
CA ARG A 462 14.41 25.09 21.91
C ARG A 462 15.09 24.17 20.89
N GLN A 463 16.40 24.27 20.74
CA GLN A 463 17.14 23.41 19.80
C GLN A 463 17.13 21.95 20.21
N ARG A 464 17.27 21.67 21.52
CA ARG A 464 17.18 20.30 22.05
C ARG A 464 15.79 19.68 21.82
N VAL A 465 14.72 20.42 22.10
CA VAL A 465 13.33 19.98 21.87
C VAL A 465 13.08 19.72 20.38
N ARG A 466 13.53 20.60 19.48
CA ARG A 466 13.41 20.38 18.01
C ARG A 466 14.12 19.11 17.57
N ASN A 467 15.34 18.89 18.07
CA ASN A 467 16.11 17.69 17.72
C ASN A 467 15.43 16.41 18.25
N TYR A 468 14.95 16.46 19.51
CA TYR A 468 14.18 15.38 20.10
C TYR A 468 12.94 15.03 19.27
N GLU A 469 12.09 16.01 18.95
CA GLU A 469 10.86 15.77 18.17
C GLU A 469 11.15 15.23 16.77
N ARG A 470 12.23 15.71 16.12
CA ARG A 470 12.65 15.18 14.80
C ARG A 470 13.10 13.74 14.89
N GLN A 471 13.92 13.39 15.89
CA GLN A 471 14.40 12.02 16.08
C GLN A 471 13.25 11.08 16.44
N ARG A 472 12.37 11.51 17.34
CA ARG A 472 11.17 10.76 17.69
C ARG A 472 10.28 10.49 16.48
N TRP A 473 10.03 11.50 15.65
CA TRP A 473 9.25 11.34 14.43
C TRP A 473 9.90 10.36 13.44
N ALA A 474 11.20 10.45 13.28
CA ALA A 474 11.96 9.54 12.42
C ALA A 474 11.88 8.09 12.92
N ALA A 475 11.99 7.87 14.24
CA ALA A 475 11.85 6.55 14.86
C ALA A 475 10.45 5.95 14.67
N MET A 476 9.39 6.74 14.85
CA MET A 476 8.00 6.31 14.66
C MET A 476 7.61 6.10 13.19
N ARG A 477 8.48 6.43 12.22
CA ARG A 477 8.18 6.36 10.78
C ARG A 477 6.87 7.06 10.36
N GLY A 478 6.44 8.05 11.15
CA GLY A 478 5.24 8.84 10.93
C GLY A 478 3.93 8.15 11.34
N VAL A 479 3.99 7.09 12.13
CA VAL A 479 2.83 6.42 12.74
C VAL A 479 3.07 6.35 14.24
N ASP A 480 2.14 6.88 15.03
CA ASP A 480 2.17 6.72 16.50
C ASP A 480 1.50 5.38 16.86
N GLU A 481 2.32 4.33 16.98
CA GLU A 481 1.84 2.98 17.32
C GLU A 481 1.10 2.97 18.68
N CYS A 482 1.53 3.81 19.62
CA CYS A 482 0.89 3.91 20.94
C CYS A 482 -0.55 4.42 20.81
N GLU A 483 -0.76 5.43 19.98
CA GLU A 483 -2.08 6.00 19.73
C GLU A 483 -2.96 5.01 18.97
N MET A 484 -2.43 4.37 17.95
CA MET A 484 -3.14 3.35 17.18
C MET A 484 -3.59 2.18 18.07
N ILE A 485 -2.69 1.63 18.90
CA ILE A 485 -3.02 0.52 19.82
C ILE A 485 -4.06 0.96 20.85
N ARG A 486 -3.99 2.21 21.34
CA ARG A 486 -4.95 2.74 22.33
C ARG A 486 -6.37 2.84 21.79
N ASN A 487 -6.53 3.14 20.50
CA ASN A 487 -7.83 3.29 19.86
C ASN A 487 -8.49 1.95 19.48
N LEU A 488 -7.80 0.83 19.64
CA LEU A 488 -8.37 -0.50 19.37
C LEU A 488 -9.32 -0.95 20.50
N PRO A 489 -10.32 -1.78 20.18
CA PRO A 489 -11.16 -2.45 21.18
C PRO A 489 -10.30 -3.18 22.21
N GLU A 490 -10.77 -3.21 23.48
CA GLU A 490 -9.97 -3.67 24.61
C GLU A 490 -9.43 -5.11 24.44
N GLY A 491 -10.24 -6.05 23.96
CA GLY A 491 -9.80 -7.43 23.70
C GLY A 491 -8.68 -7.50 22.68
N LEU A 492 -8.87 -6.87 21.52
CA LEU A 492 -7.87 -6.87 20.45
C LEU A 492 -6.58 -6.14 20.87
N ARG A 493 -6.70 -5.03 21.62
CA ARG A 493 -5.55 -4.31 22.19
C ARG A 493 -4.73 -5.21 23.11
N ARG A 494 -5.39 -5.98 23.98
CA ARG A 494 -4.75 -6.92 24.90
C ARG A 494 -4.03 -8.04 24.17
N ASP A 495 -4.68 -8.64 23.18
CA ASP A 495 -4.10 -9.72 22.37
C ASP A 495 -2.85 -9.26 21.60
N ILE A 496 -2.91 -8.08 20.99
CA ILE A 496 -1.77 -7.49 20.28
C ILE A 496 -0.60 -7.20 21.24
N LYS A 497 -0.88 -6.54 22.38
CA LYS A 497 0.14 -6.27 23.38
C LYS A 497 0.77 -7.55 23.91
N TYR A 498 -0.05 -8.57 24.20
CA TYR A 498 0.44 -9.88 24.64
C TYR A 498 1.39 -10.49 23.61
N HIS A 499 1.02 -10.49 22.34
CA HIS A 499 1.86 -11.01 21.27
C HIS A 499 3.19 -10.27 21.12
N LEU A 500 3.18 -8.94 21.24
CA LEU A 500 4.38 -8.12 21.08
C LEU A 500 5.33 -8.17 22.28
N CYS A 501 4.81 -8.31 23.51
CA CYS A 501 5.59 -8.17 24.73
C CYS A 501 5.99 -9.50 25.38
N LEU A 502 5.30 -10.60 25.06
CA LEU A 502 5.44 -11.88 25.78
C LEU A 502 6.87 -12.40 25.81
N ASP A 503 7.54 -12.42 24.67
CA ASP A 503 8.90 -12.97 24.56
C ASP A 503 9.93 -12.13 25.35
N LEU A 504 9.71 -10.81 25.40
CA LEU A 504 10.55 -9.89 26.16
C LEU A 504 10.32 -10.00 27.66
N VAL A 505 9.06 -10.11 28.09
CA VAL A 505 8.70 -10.26 29.51
C VAL A 505 9.21 -11.60 30.06
N ARG A 506 9.15 -12.66 29.27
CA ARG A 506 9.67 -14.00 29.65
C ARG A 506 11.18 -14.05 29.85
N GLN A 507 11.94 -13.06 29.38
CA GLN A 507 13.38 -13.01 29.62
C GLN A 507 13.74 -12.71 31.09
N VAL A 508 12.80 -12.08 31.82
CA VAL A 508 13.01 -11.92 33.29
C VAL A 508 12.80 -13.25 33.99
N PRO A 509 13.79 -13.79 34.70
CA PRO A 509 13.71 -15.11 35.34
C PRO A 509 12.52 -15.28 36.29
N LEU A 510 12.07 -14.20 36.94
CA LEU A 510 10.89 -14.23 37.78
C LEU A 510 9.62 -14.46 37.01
N PHE A 511 9.44 -13.80 35.84
CA PHE A 511 8.24 -13.85 35.03
C PHE A 511 8.20 -15.11 34.14
N GLN A 512 9.36 -15.72 33.83
CA GLN A 512 9.47 -16.88 32.95
C GLN A 512 8.58 -18.07 33.37
N HIS A 513 8.36 -18.24 34.68
CA HIS A 513 7.62 -19.37 35.24
C HIS A 513 6.25 -19.00 35.78
N MET A 514 5.76 -17.77 35.50
CA MET A 514 4.43 -17.34 35.88
C MET A 514 3.38 -17.85 34.91
N ASP A 515 2.15 -17.94 35.38
CA ASP A 515 1.00 -18.37 34.58
C ASP A 515 0.68 -17.39 33.44
N ASN A 516 0.10 -17.89 32.36
CA ASN A 516 -0.23 -17.05 31.17
C ASN A 516 -1.14 -15.87 31.55
N LEU A 517 -2.08 -16.04 32.47
CA LEU A 517 -2.95 -14.96 32.94
C LEU A 517 -2.16 -13.80 33.57
N VAL A 518 -1.11 -14.11 34.33
CA VAL A 518 -0.23 -13.09 34.94
C VAL A 518 0.59 -12.39 33.87
N LEU A 519 1.14 -13.16 32.92
CA LEU A 519 1.91 -12.61 31.79
C LEU A 519 1.05 -11.69 30.92
N GLU A 520 -0.21 -12.06 30.67
CA GLU A 520 -1.17 -11.22 29.95
C GLU A 520 -1.42 -9.88 30.69
N ASN A 521 -1.61 -9.93 32.00
CA ASN A 521 -1.77 -8.72 32.83
C ASN A 521 -0.52 -7.84 32.83
N ILE A 522 0.68 -8.44 32.82
CA ILE A 522 1.93 -7.67 32.69
C ILE A 522 1.99 -6.99 31.33
N CYS A 523 1.75 -7.75 30.24
CA CYS A 523 1.81 -7.23 28.87
C CYS A 523 0.79 -6.11 28.63
N ASP A 524 -0.40 -6.17 29.22
CA ASP A 524 -1.41 -5.09 29.07
C ASP A 524 -0.96 -3.78 29.73
N ARG A 525 -0.19 -3.84 30.83
CA ARG A 525 0.30 -2.66 31.55
C ARG A 525 1.56 -2.04 30.97
N VAL A 526 2.26 -2.77 30.10
CA VAL A 526 3.48 -2.30 29.45
C VAL A 526 3.16 -1.14 28.51
N LYS A 527 4.02 -0.09 28.55
CA LYS A 527 3.94 1.11 27.71
C LYS A 527 5.13 1.14 26.75
N SER A 528 4.89 1.45 25.49
CA SER A 528 5.97 1.66 24.51
C SER A 528 6.65 3.02 24.75
N LEU A 529 7.97 3.03 24.74
CA LEU A 529 8.81 4.19 25.00
C LEU A 529 9.88 4.29 23.90
N ILE A 530 10.17 5.51 23.47
CA ILE A 530 11.22 5.80 22.50
C ILE A 530 12.19 6.79 23.15
N PHE A 531 13.45 6.42 23.19
CA PHE A 531 14.54 7.25 23.69
C PHE A 531 15.44 7.69 22.58
N THR A 532 15.89 8.93 22.61
CA THR A 532 16.77 9.51 21.59
C THR A 532 18.24 9.21 21.90
N LYS A 533 19.08 9.22 20.88
CA LYS A 533 20.53 9.01 21.04
C LYS A 533 21.15 9.99 22.04
N GLY A 534 21.96 9.47 22.99
CA GLY A 534 22.65 10.26 24.01
C GLY A 534 21.76 10.69 25.18
N GLU A 535 20.55 10.15 25.28
CA GLU A 535 19.63 10.45 26.39
C GLU A 535 20.02 9.64 27.62
N THR A 536 20.11 10.32 28.77
CA THR A 536 20.29 9.66 30.07
C THR A 536 18.93 9.29 30.62
N ILE A 537 18.62 8.00 30.69
CA ILE A 537 17.33 7.48 31.14
C ILE A 537 17.26 7.52 32.67
N THR A 538 18.31 7.02 33.35
CA THR A 538 18.41 6.95 34.81
C THR A 538 19.85 7.17 35.20
N ARG A 539 20.11 7.86 36.30
CA ARG A 539 21.44 8.01 36.87
C ARG A 539 21.61 7.07 38.06
N GLU A 540 22.84 6.66 38.31
CA GLU A 540 23.18 5.88 39.51
C GLU A 540 22.76 6.64 40.79
N GLY A 541 22.00 5.97 41.66
CA GLY A 541 21.43 6.55 42.88
C GLY A 541 20.04 7.18 42.73
N ASP A 542 19.57 7.46 41.49
CA ASP A 542 18.21 7.96 41.28
C ASP A 542 17.18 6.86 41.59
N PRO A 543 15.95 7.23 42.02
CA PRO A 543 14.88 6.26 42.26
C PRO A 543 14.46 5.60 40.97
N VAL A 544 14.44 4.26 40.93
CA VAL A 544 13.98 3.49 39.77
C VAL A 544 12.46 3.57 39.65
N GLN A 545 11.98 4.19 38.59
CA GLN A 545 10.55 4.39 38.39
C GLN A 545 9.92 3.27 37.55
N ARG A 546 10.70 2.57 36.70
CA ARG A 546 10.19 1.56 35.77
C ARG A 546 11.22 0.50 35.43
N MET A 547 10.74 -0.67 35.05
CA MET A 547 11.53 -1.68 34.35
C MET A 547 11.49 -1.39 32.84
N LEU A 548 12.62 -1.59 32.16
CA LEU A 548 12.76 -1.39 30.73
C LEU A 548 13.11 -2.71 30.04
N PHE A 549 12.38 -3.03 28.98
CA PHE A 549 12.63 -4.17 28.08
C PHE A 549 13.02 -3.63 26.72
N ILE A 550 14.24 -3.89 26.27
CA ILE A 550 14.78 -3.31 25.03
C ILE A 550 14.25 -4.11 23.84
N VAL A 551 13.51 -3.42 22.94
CA VAL A 551 12.98 -3.99 21.71
C VAL A 551 14.01 -3.82 20.58
N ARG A 552 14.55 -2.60 20.47
CA ARG A 552 15.49 -2.21 19.43
C ARG A 552 16.45 -1.15 19.94
N GLY A 553 17.69 -1.19 19.47
CA GLY A 553 18.71 -0.24 19.89
C GLY A 553 19.57 -0.75 21.02
N HIS A 554 20.51 0.09 21.50
CA HIS A 554 21.49 -0.26 22.51
C HIS A 554 21.59 0.81 23.60
N LEU A 555 21.67 0.36 24.85
CA LEU A 555 21.89 1.18 26.02
C LEU A 555 23.27 0.86 26.62
N GLN A 556 23.97 1.88 27.10
CA GLN A 556 25.14 1.74 27.91
C GLN A 556 24.76 1.83 29.39
N SER A 557 24.98 0.78 30.15
CA SER A 557 24.85 0.76 31.58
C SER A 557 26.24 0.97 32.19
N SER A 558 26.44 2.02 32.96
CA SER A 558 27.72 2.32 33.62
C SER A 558 27.54 2.40 35.13
N GLN A 559 28.42 1.74 35.88
CA GLN A 559 28.44 1.71 37.34
C GLN A 559 29.82 2.09 37.83
N VAL A 560 29.89 2.90 38.89
CA VAL A 560 31.13 3.23 39.55
C VAL A 560 31.39 2.22 40.66
N LEU A 561 32.45 1.43 40.51
CA LEU A 561 32.90 0.51 41.56
C LEU A 561 33.56 1.28 42.71
N ARG A 562 33.62 0.63 43.89
CA ARG A 562 34.24 1.21 45.11
C ARG A 562 35.67 1.69 44.91
N ASP A 563 36.39 1.13 43.96
CA ASP A 563 37.77 1.48 43.62
C ASP A 563 37.86 2.62 42.59
N GLY A 564 36.75 3.32 42.29
CA GLY A 564 36.70 4.40 41.33
C GLY A 564 36.71 3.96 39.85
N VAL A 565 36.81 2.67 39.61
CA VAL A 565 36.79 2.10 38.26
C VAL A 565 35.35 2.09 37.71
N LYS A 566 35.14 2.64 36.50
CA LYS A 566 33.86 2.56 35.83
C LYS A 566 33.74 1.21 35.12
N SER A 567 32.75 0.43 35.52
CA SER A 567 32.32 -0.76 34.79
C SER A 567 31.23 -0.37 33.82
N CYS A 568 31.41 -0.71 32.52
CA CYS A 568 30.44 -0.44 31.50
C CYS A 568 29.93 -1.77 30.90
N CYS A 569 28.63 -1.91 30.80
CA CYS A 569 27.96 -3.03 30.15
C CYS A 569 27.04 -2.50 29.05
N MET A 570 26.99 -3.17 27.92
CA MET A 570 26.06 -2.83 26.83
C MET A 570 24.85 -3.72 26.94
N LEU A 571 23.67 -3.10 26.93
CA LEU A 571 22.35 -3.74 26.89
C LEU A 571 21.79 -3.59 25.49
N GLY A 572 21.51 -4.70 24.82
CA GLY A 572 20.92 -4.74 23.47
C GLY A 572 19.50 -5.29 23.46
N PRO A 573 18.95 -5.53 22.25
CA PRO A 573 17.61 -6.09 22.10
C PRO A 573 17.44 -7.39 22.87
N GLY A 574 16.33 -7.51 23.59
CA GLY A 574 16.06 -8.65 24.45
C GLY A 574 16.59 -8.53 25.88
N ASN A 575 17.45 -7.57 26.20
CA ASN A 575 17.87 -7.32 27.56
C ASN A 575 16.85 -6.43 28.30
N PHE A 576 16.90 -6.49 29.63
CA PHE A 576 16.06 -5.65 30.49
C PHE A 576 16.91 -4.93 31.54
N SER A 577 16.36 -3.87 32.11
CA SER A 577 16.94 -3.10 33.23
C SER A 577 15.85 -2.72 34.22
N GLY A 578 16.26 -2.42 35.45
CA GLY A 578 15.32 -2.05 36.51
C GLY A 578 14.91 -3.22 37.40
N ASP A 579 15.72 -4.28 37.46
CA ASP A 579 15.52 -5.46 38.32
C ASP A 579 15.55 -5.13 39.81
N GLU A 580 16.04 -3.94 40.18
CA GLU A 580 15.96 -3.42 41.55
C GLU A 580 14.50 -3.32 42.04
N LEU A 581 13.52 -3.08 41.12
CA LEU A 581 12.11 -3.06 41.45
C LEU A 581 11.60 -4.43 41.90
N LEU A 582 12.09 -5.52 41.30
CA LEU A 582 11.73 -6.87 41.74
C LEU A 582 12.24 -7.13 43.16
N SER A 583 13.48 -6.72 43.44
CA SER A 583 14.06 -6.82 44.80
C SER A 583 13.27 -5.99 45.80
N TRP A 584 12.76 -4.80 45.38
CA TRP A 584 12.00 -3.92 46.24
C TRP A 584 10.61 -4.50 46.55
N CYS A 585 9.90 -5.02 45.55
CA CYS A 585 8.58 -5.63 45.74
C CYS A 585 8.59 -6.88 46.60
N LEU A 586 9.71 -7.68 46.57
CA LEU A 586 9.88 -8.90 47.33
C LEU A 586 10.44 -8.68 48.72
N ARG A 587 10.81 -7.44 49.09
CA ARG A 587 11.35 -7.11 50.39
C ARG A 587 10.31 -7.15 51.47
N ARG A 588 10.62 -7.76 52.63
CA ARG A 588 9.81 -7.74 53.85
C ARG A 588 10.66 -7.27 55.04
N PRO A 589 10.19 -6.34 55.89
CA PRO A 589 8.97 -5.55 55.67
C PRO A 589 9.04 -4.67 54.42
N PHE A 590 7.90 -4.39 53.82
CA PHE A 590 7.81 -3.56 52.63
C PHE A 590 8.23 -2.11 52.94
N VAL A 591 9.02 -1.52 52.07
CA VAL A 591 9.47 -0.13 52.17
C VAL A 591 8.82 0.66 51.00
N GLU A 592 8.08 1.71 51.31
CA GLU A 592 7.39 2.49 50.29
C GLU A 592 8.34 3.26 49.35
N ARG A 593 9.50 3.68 49.88
CA ARG A 593 10.48 4.41 49.09
C ARG A 593 11.05 3.54 47.98
N LEU A 594 11.02 4.07 46.74
CA LEU A 594 11.60 3.38 45.58
C LEU A 594 13.09 3.07 45.76
N PRO A 595 13.57 1.94 45.20
CA PRO A 595 14.97 1.56 45.27
C PRO A 595 15.82 2.51 44.39
N PRO A 596 17.06 2.83 44.82
CA PRO A 596 18.01 3.56 44.01
C PRO A 596 18.53 2.70 42.88
N SER A 597 18.74 3.31 41.69
CA SER A 597 19.37 2.64 40.56
C SER A 597 20.82 2.25 40.85
N SER A 598 21.17 1.06 40.44
CA SER A 598 22.54 0.53 40.58
C SER A 598 23.52 1.06 39.53
N SER A 599 22.99 1.67 38.44
CA SER A 599 23.81 2.12 37.32
C SER A 599 23.19 3.32 36.59
N THR A 600 24.06 4.03 35.87
CA THR A 600 23.63 5.09 34.95
C THR A 600 23.36 4.48 33.57
N LEU A 601 22.14 4.70 33.03
CA LEU A 601 21.71 4.21 31.73
C LEU A 601 21.72 5.36 30.71
N VAL A 602 22.46 5.20 29.60
CA VAL A 602 22.58 6.16 28.51
C VAL A 602 22.35 5.45 27.20
N THR A 603 21.56 6.04 26.33
CA THR A 603 21.29 5.52 24.98
C THR A 603 22.47 5.77 24.05
N LEU A 604 22.95 4.72 23.37
CA LEU A 604 24.00 4.83 22.35
C LEU A 604 23.43 5.24 20.98
N GLU A 605 22.23 4.83 20.73
CA GLU A 605 21.44 5.13 19.50
C GLU A 605 19.96 5.31 19.86
N THR A 606 19.12 5.66 18.88
CA THR A 606 17.68 5.72 19.11
C THR A 606 17.17 4.34 19.51
N THR A 607 16.60 4.24 20.72
CA THR A 607 16.23 2.98 21.36
C THR A 607 14.73 2.92 21.58
N GLU A 608 14.13 1.84 21.13
CA GLU A 608 12.73 1.49 21.38
C GLU A 608 12.70 0.48 22.54
N ALA A 609 11.91 0.76 23.55
CA ALA A 609 11.79 -0.10 24.72
C ALA A 609 10.34 -0.16 25.22
N PHE A 610 9.99 -1.26 25.85
CA PHE A 610 8.77 -1.34 26.67
C PHE A 610 9.09 -1.03 28.12
N GLY A 611 8.26 -0.20 28.74
CA GLY A 611 8.39 0.19 30.14
C GLY A 611 7.26 -0.36 30.99
N LEU A 612 7.58 -0.98 32.13
CA LEU A 612 6.63 -1.38 33.17
C LEU A 612 6.88 -0.52 34.39
N GLU A 613 5.90 0.29 34.78
CA GLU A 613 6.01 1.24 35.89
C GLU A 613 6.13 0.53 37.24
N SER A 614 6.77 1.17 38.22
CA SER A 614 6.97 0.61 39.56
C SER A 614 5.68 0.20 40.26
N GLU A 615 4.60 0.96 40.05
CA GLU A 615 3.28 0.67 40.59
C GLU A 615 2.67 -0.60 39.99
N ASP A 616 2.87 -0.80 38.70
CA ASP A 616 2.41 -1.98 37.99
C ASP A 616 3.19 -3.24 38.39
N VAL A 617 4.53 -3.12 38.61
CA VAL A 617 5.35 -4.22 39.17
C VAL A 617 4.86 -4.58 40.59
N LYS A 618 4.56 -3.57 41.41
CA LYS A 618 4.03 -3.76 42.76
C LYS A 618 2.66 -4.44 42.71
N TYR A 619 1.75 -3.97 41.83
CA TYR A 619 0.44 -4.56 41.65
C TYR A 619 0.52 -6.05 41.27
N VAL A 620 1.31 -6.38 40.24
CA VAL A 620 1.46 -7.76 39.77
C VAL A 620 2.01 -8.66 40.88
N THR A 621 3.06 -8.25 41.58
CA THR A 621 3.68 -9.05 42.62
C THR A 621 2.81 -9.20 43.85
N GLN A 622 1.92 -8.26 44.14
CA GLN A 622 1.01 -8.32 45.29
C GLN A 622 -0.30 -9.01 44.97
N HIS A 623 -0.88 -8.76 43.80
CA HIS A 623 -2.19 -9.30 43.40
C HIS A 623 -2.09 -10.80 43.05
N PHE A 624 -1.05 -11.19 42.35
CA PHE A 624 -0.84 -12.57 41.88
C PHE A 624 0.07 -13.39 42.83
N ARG A 625 -0.06 -13.18 44.14
CA ARG A 625 0.71 -13.90 45.17
C ARG A 625 0.61 -15.41 45.10
N TYR A 626 -0.53 -15.94 44.65
CA TYR A 626 -0.75 -17.39 44.50
C TYR A 626 0.27 -18.05 43.58
N THR A 627 0.85 -17.32 42.60
CA THR A 627 1.85 -17.88 41.70
C THR A 627 3.15 -18.21 42.42
N PHE A 628 3.44 -17.61 43.57
CA PHE A 628 4.63 -17.89 44.39
C PHE A 628 4.56 -19.23 45.14
N VAL A 629 3.43 -19.95 45.06
CA VAL A 629 3.32 -21.35 45.52
C VAL A 629 4.19 -22.27 44.64
N ASN A 630 4.37 -21.91 43.38
CA ASN A 630 5.20 -22.67 42.44
C ASN A 630 6.69 -22.62 42.84
N GLU A 631 7.33 -23.79 43.07
CA GLU A 631 8.73 -23.88 43.49
C GLU A 631 9.71 -23.24 42.49
N LYS A 632 9.41 -23.22 41.20
CA LYS A 632 10.23 -22.55 40.19
C LYS A 632 10.20 -21.03 40.39
N VAL A 633 9.02 -20.47 40.60
CA VAL A 633 8.82 -19.02 40.88
C VAL A 633 9.48 -18.67 42.21
N LYS A 634 9.35 -19.50 43.28
CA LYS A 634 10.03 -19.30 44.56
C LYS A 634 11.55 -19.24 44.39
N ARG A 635 12.13 -20.12 43.58
CA ARG A 635 13.61 -20.11 43.34
C ARG A 635 14.03 -18.81 42.64
N SER A 636 13.29 -18.35 41.62
CA SER A 636 13.55 -17.09 40.93
C SER A 636 13.35 -15.90 41.86
N ALA A 637 12.35 -15.90 42.73
CA ALA A 637 12.09 -14.85 43.71
C ALA A 637 13.25 -14.76 44.73
N ARG A 638 13.81 -15.91 45.18
CA ARG A 638 14.98 -15.92 46.08
C ARG A 638 16.21 -15.25 45.44
N TYR A 639 16.40 -15.35 44.14
CA TYR A 639 17.46 -14.67 43.42
C TYR A 639 17.38 -13.14 43.55
N TYR A 640 16.17 -12.57 43.51
CA TYR A 640 15.97 -11.13 43.68
C TYR A 640 15.85 -10.66 45.12
N SER A 641 15.69 -11.56 46.10
CA SER A 641 15.60 -11.20 47.51
C SER A 641 16.94 -10.77 48.09
N PRO A 642 17.06 -9.52 48.58
CA PRO A 642 18.30 -9.05 49.19
C PRO A 642 18.77 -9.92 50.36
N GLY A 643 17.81 -10.37 51.22
CA GLY A 643 18.09 -11.23 52.34
C GLY A 643 18.71 -12.58 51.96
N TRP A 644 18.12 -13.24 50.95
CA TRP A 644 18.65 -14.51 50.40
C TRP A 644 19.99 -14.34 49.73
N ARG A 645 20.24 -13.28 49.02
CA ARG A 645 21.52 -12.97 48.35
C ARG A 645 22.65 -12.79 49.39
N THR A 646 22.37 -12.00 50.42
CA THR A 646 23.34 -11.79 51.53
C THR A 646 23.62 -13.09 52.25
N TRP A 647 22.60 -13.86 52.62
CA TRP A 647 22.78 -15.18 53.27
C TRP A 647 23.60 -16.14 52.39
N ALA A 648 23.31 -16.25 51.10
CA ALA A 648 24.02 -17.10 50.17
C ALA A 648 25.51 -16.68 50.05
N ALA A 649 25.79 -15.37 49.98
CA ALA A 649 27.14 -14.85 49.91
C ALA A 649 27.95 -15.22 51.15
N VAL A 650 27.37 -15.07 52.36
CA VAL A 650 28.01 -15.47 53.63
C VAL A 650 28.22 -16.97 53.66
N ALA A 651 27.24 -17.79 53.25
CA ALA A 651 27.38 -19.26 53.24
C ALA A 651 28.52 -19.73 52.30
N ILE A 652 28.61 -19.15 51.09
CA ILE A 652 29.68 -19.45 50.13
C ILE A 652 31.05 -19.05 50.68
N GLN A 653 31.18 -17.84 51.25
CA GLN A 653 32.43 -17.38 51.85
C GLN A 653 32.88 -18.28 52.99
N LEU A 654 31.94 -18.74 53.81
CA LEU A 654 32.25 -19.67 54.91
C LEU A 654 32.74 -21.03 54.37
N ALA A 655 32.02 -21.58 53.37
CA ALA A 655 32.40 -22.84 52.74
C ALA A 655 33.80 -22.75 52.10
N TRP A 656 34.09 -21.64 51.40
CA TRP A 656 35.40 -21.38 50.80
C TRP A 656 36.51 -21.27 51.82
N ARG A 657 36.28 -20.54 52.92
CA ARG A 657 37.28 -20.43 54.01
C ARG A 657 37.57 -21.79 54.71
N ARG A 658 36.50 -22.61 54.91
CA ARG A 658 36.65 -23.99 55.39
C ARG A 658 37.49 -24.88 54.48
N TYR A 659 37.21 -24.80 53.18
CA TYR A 659 37.92 -25.51 52.14
C TYR A 659 39.43 -25.10 52.13
N LYS A 660 39.73 -23.81 52.08
CA LYS A 660 41.06 -23.25 52.09
C LYS A 660 41.78 -23.65 53.33
N HIS A 661 41.17 -23.64 54.52
CA HIS A 661 41.77 -24.08 55.77
C HIS A 661 42.10 -25.59 55.78
N ARG A 662 41.24 -26.43 55.17
CA ARG A 662 41.55 -27.87 55.03
C ARG A 662 42.75 -28.09 54.11
N LEU A 663 42.84 -27.38 52.98
CA LEU A 663 44.00 -27.44 52.11
C LEU A 663 45.30 -27.03 52.83
N THR A 664 45.26 -25.96 53.65
CA THR A 664 46.42 -25.50 54.41
C THR A 664 46.80 -26.54 55.47
N LEU A 665 45.84 -27.16 56.13
CA LEU A 665 46.12 -28.25 57.09
C LEU A 665 46.68 -29.50 56.41
N THR A 666 46.18 -29.86 55.23
CA THR A 666 46.71 -31.00 54.44
C THR A 666 48.14 -30.71 53.95
N SER A 667 48.44 -29.49 53.53
CA SER A 667 49.79 -29.10 53.13
C SER A 667 50.78 -29.00 54.32
N LEU A 668 50.30 -28.74 55.54
CA LEU A 668 51.11 -28.70 56.80
C LEU A 668 51.19 -30.04 57.44
N SER A 669 50.48 -31.09 57.05
CA SER A 669 50.52 -32.42 57.65
C SER A 669 51.90 -33.13 57.48
N PHE A 670 52.72 -32.64 56.56
CA PHE A 670 54.13 -33.13 56.42
C PHE A 670 55.09 -32.51 57.41
N ILE A 671 54.72 -31.48 58.20
CA ILE A 671 55.56 -30.86 59.21
C ILE A 671 55.02 -31.30 60.58
N ARG A 672 55.67 -32.26 61.21
CA ARG A 672 55.38 -32.69 62.61
C ARG A 672 55.47 -31.48 63.53
N PRO A 673 54.41 -31.01 64.21
CA PRO A 673 54.51 -29.94 65.16
C PRO A 673 55.03 -30.46 66.46
N ARG A 674 56.32 -30.17 66.81
CA ARG A 674 56.79 -30.20 68.19
C ARG A 674 56.59 -28.82 68.80
N ARG A 675 55.51 -28.63 69.53
CA ARG A 675 55.13 -27.60 70.49
C ARG A 675 53.79 -26.94 70.17
N PRO A 676 53.01 -26.70 71.24
CA PRO A 676 51.75 -25.95 71.04
C PRO A 676 52.07 -24.49 70.75
N LEU A 677 51.76 -24.01 69.59
CA LEU A 677 51.80 -22.59 69.21
C LEU A 677 50.67 -21.87 69.93
N SER A 678 51.08 -21.12 70.96
CA SER A 678 50.27 -20.14 71.61
C SER A 678 49.80 -19.08 70.57
N ARG A 679 48.53 -18.89 70.51
CA ARG A 679 47.82 -17.72 69.99
C ARG A 679 48.29 -17.12 68.64
N CYS A 680 47.74 -17.60 67.56
CA CYS A 680 47.40 -16.73 66.44
C CYS A 680 45.94 -16.28 66.61
N SER A 681 45.72 -15.17 67.27
CA SER A 681 44.41 -14.64 67.68
C SER A 681 43.58 -14.09 66.51
N SER A 682 44.16 -13.78 65.34
CA SER A 682 43.45 -13.22 64.21
C SER A 682 42.57 -14.22 63.40
N PHE A 683 43.02 -15.48 63.28
CA PHE A 683 42.27 -16.52 62.60
C PHE A 683 41.04 -17.01 63.37
N GLY A 684 41.06 -16.92 64.69
CA GLY A 684 39.95 -17.27 65.56
C GLY A 684 38.86 -16.23 65.55
N GLU A 685 39.23 -14.96 65.60
CA GLU A 685 38.27 -13.83 65.57
C GLU A 685 37.54 -13.71 64.27
N ASP A 686 38.22 -13.88 63.14
CA ASP A 686 37.52 -13.86 61.81
C ASP A 686 36.56 -15.05 61.63
N ARG A 687 36.91 -16.19 62.24
CA ARG A 687 35.99 -17.35 62.30
C ARG A 687 34.79 -17.06 63.17
N LEU A 688 34.99 -16.50 64.34
CA LEU A 688 33.92 -16.15 65.25
C LEU A 688 33.00 -15.09 64.66
N ARG A 689 33.56 -14.03 64.02
CA ARG A 689 32.81 -12.99 63.34
C ARG A 689 31.94 -13.55 62.18
N LEU A 690 32.48 -14.52 61.43
CA LEU A 690 31.76 -15.16 60.39
C LEU A 690 30.69 -16.12 60.89
N TYR A 691 30.94 -16.86 61.97
CA TYR A 691 29.92 -17.65 62.64
C TYR A 691 28.88 -16.77 63.33
N THR A 692 29.27 -15.68 63.93
CA THR A 692 28.34 -14.72 64.52
C THR A 692 27.53 -14.03 63.44
N ALA A 693 28.10 -13.65 62.30
CA ALA A 693 27.39 -13.09 61.19
C ALA A 693 26.38 -14.06 60.55
N LEU A 694 26.69 -15.37 60.54
CA LEU A 694 25.80 -16.40 60.04
C LEU A 694 24.68 -16.76 61.01
N LEU A 695 24.98 -16.70 62.32
CA LEU A 695 24.01 -16.92 63.40
C LEU A 695 23.14 -15.69 63.65
N THR A 696 23.68 -14.49 63.43
CA THR A 696 22.96 -13.22 63.61
C THR A 696 22.30 -12.72 62.34
N SER A 697 22.71 -13.17 61.14
CA SER A 697 21.92 -12.94 59.93
C SER A 697 20.79 -13.96 59.96
N PRO A 698 19.55 -13.52 60.16
CA PRO A 698 18.42 -14.44 60.14
C PRO A 698 18.43 -15.15 58.80
N LYS A 699 18.40 -16.50 58.85
CA LYS A 699 18.09 -17.29 57.69
C LYS A 699 16.75 -16.73 57.16
N PRO A 700 16.67 -16.24 55.95
CA PRO A 700 15.41 -15.72 55.44
C PRO A 700 14.38 -16.84 55.62
N ASN A 701 13.35 -16.53 56.42
CA ASN A 701 12.32 -17.51 56.70
C ASN A 701 11.69 -17.98 55.39
N GLN A 702 11.41 -19.25 55.30
CA GLN A 702 10.69 -19.81 54.17
C GLN A 702 9.33 -19.14 54.06
N ASP A 703 8.78 -18.70 55.23
CA ASP A 703 7.54 -17.97 55.39
C ASP A 703 7.54 -16.54 54.74
N ASP A 704 8.72 -15.96 54.46
CA ASP A 704 8.80 -14.69 53.69
C ASP A 704 8.28 -14.82 52.28
N PHE A 705 8.08 -16.04 51.77
CA PHE A 705 7.52 -16.38 50.47
C PHE A 705 6.30 -17.33 50.55
N ASP A 706 5.94 -17.78 51.75
CA ASP A 706 4.68 -18.48 51.99
C ASP A 706 3.58 -17.41 52.16
N PHE A 707 2.82 -17.20 51.09
CA PHE A 707 1.74 -16.27 51.04
C PHE A 707 0.40 -16.98 51.17
#